data_bcb002668ce22b6688d7df3633de8f28
#
_entry.id   bcb002668ce22b6688d7df3633de8f28
#
_cell.length_a   1.000
_cell.length_b   1.000
_cell.length_c   1.000
_cell.angle_alpha   90.00
_cell.angle_beta   90.00
_cell.angle_gamma   90.00
#
_symmetry.space_group_name_H-M   'P 1'
#
loop_
_entity.id
_entity.type
_entity.pdbx_description
1 polymer ?
#
loop_
_entity_poly.entity_id
_entity_poly.type
_entity_poly.pdbx_seq_one_letter_code
_entity_poly.pdbx_strand_id
1 'polypeptide(L)'
;MGLSWKWTALLSLLSALLCLIGPALAVKEHDFKKCAQAGFCKRNRDYADKAASQSSTWISPYQVALDSPSLKDGQIQAVILKTINAAGEKVRLPVTISFLQSGVARVTIDEERRQNKDIELRHGSVARKERYNEAAKWSIVGGLEPDLKAEIVHQDDSQINVQYGLEGKFEAVIKLSPFAIDFRRDGVSHIKFNERGLFNFEHWRPKVERPEGEENPEEESTWWDETFGGSTDTKPRGPESVALDISFHGYEHVYGIPEHTGPLSLKQTRGGDGNYDEPYRMYNADVFEYILDSPMTLYGSIPFMQAHRKDSSVGLLWLNAADTWVDIIKTKGSSNPLSLNAEAPSSTQTHWISEAGIFDVFVFLGPTPQDISKKYGELTGTTAMPQEFALGYHQCRWNYISEDDVKDVDRRFDKWQIPYDVIWLDIEYTDEIKYFTFDPHSFTDPISIGKQLDSHGRKLVVIIDPHIKRVDNYPINEQLQSLDLAVHDKDGKIYEGDCWPGLSNWIDCFNPKAREWWKTLYKYENFNGTMENTFIWNDMNEPSVFHGPETTMPKDNLHFDDWEHRDVHNLNGMTYHHSTFEALKSRKKGEFRRPFVLTRAFFSGSQRFGAMWTGDNLADWGHLQTSITMLINQGISGFPFSGADVAGFFGDPESELITRWYQTAAFYPFFRAHAHIDTRRREPYLLGDPYTAIATAALRLRYSLLPSWYTTFFYANRDGSPILRPMFWTHPSSEGGLAIDDQFFLGSTGLLVKPIAEKDKYSTDIWIPDDEVYYDYFTYKTVKTEQGKHVTLDAPIDRIPMLIRGGHIITRRDIPRRSSALMRFDDYTLVISVSKNNEAEGELYVDDGDSYDYLEGQYIYRKFTLTPNVLSSTDAEGRDTKKIKPGKWLKAMRDVHVQKIIVVGGTPDVWNRKEVQVQSEGRTWSANVDYHAADGAYYAVINRVGVRVGENWSIKLD
;
A
#
# COMPACT_ATOMS: atom_id res chain seq x y z
N MET A 1 -63.72 21.14 -19.02
CA MET A 1 -62.89 19.92 -19.24
C MET A 1 -61.71 20.23 -20.16
N GLY A 2 -60.83 21.13 -19.82
CA GLY A 2 -59.75 21.58 -20.72
C GLY A 2 -58.40 21.90 -20.00
N LEU A 3 -58.34 21.71 -18.66
CA LEU A 3 -57.13 22.03 -17.89
C LEU A 3 -56.33 20.81 -17.34
N SER A 4 -56.86 19.59 -17.43
CA SER A 4 -56.16 18.42 -16.85
C SER A 4 -55.08 17.80 -17.76
N TRP A 5 -55.19 17.96 -19.08
CA TRP A 5 -54.26 17.36 -20.05
C TRP A 5 -52.92 18.09 -20.17
N LYS A 6 -52.86 19.38 -19.83
CA LYS A 6 -51.59 20.13 -19.87
C LYS A 6 -50.69 19.86 -18.67
N TRP A 7 -51.27 19.55 -17.53
CA TRP A 7 -50.50 19.19 -16.31
C TRP A 7 -49.98 17.76 -16.33
N THR A 8 -50.70 16.81 -16.91
CA THR A 8 -50.22 15.43 -17.12
C THR A 8 -49.10 15.36 -18.18
N ALA A 9 -49.18 16.15 -19.24
CA ALA A 9 -48.11 16.24 -20.23
C ALA A 9 -46.84 16.96 -19.68
N LEU A 10 -47.04 17.96 -18.80
CA LEU A 10 -45.90 18.65 -18.14
C LEU A 10 -45.23 17.72 -17.09
N LEU A 11 -46.02 16.96 -16.34
CA LEU A 11 -45.50 15.98 -15.38
C LEU A 11 -44.79 14.80 -16.07
N SER A 12 -45.31 14.31 -17.21
CA SER A 12 -44.64 13.30 -18.00
C SER A 12 -43.39 13.79 -18.73
N LEU A 13 -43.37 15.08 -19.14
CA LEU A 13 -42.14 15.73 -19.65
C LEU A 13 -41.12 15.97 -18.54
N LEU A 14 -41.52 16.36 -17.33
CA LEU A 14 -40.61 16.48 -16.17
C LEU A 14 -40.08 15.10 -15.71
N SER A 15 -40.92 14.05 -15.69
CA SER A 15 -40.45 12.72 -15.40
C SER A 15 -39.59 12.13 -16.51
N ALA A 16 -39.85 12.44 -17.79
CA ALA A 16 -38.99 12.08 -18.91
C ALA A 16 -37.67 12.87 -18.92
N LEU A 17 -37.67 14.15 -18.48
CA LEU A 17 -36.44 14.94 -18.27
C LEU A 17 -35.66 14.42 -17.05
N LEU A 18 -36.31 13.97 -16.00
CA LEU A 18 -35.67 13.32 -14.83
C LEU A 18 -35.16 11.89 -15.16
N CYS A 19 -35.75 11.20 -16.14
CA CYS A 19 -35.23 9.95 -16.67
C CYS A 19 -34.16 10.11 -17.75
N LEU A 20 -33.95 11.34 -18.28
CA LEU A 20 -32.87 11.70 -19.21
C LEU A 20 -31.65 12.33 -18.51
N ILE A 21 -31.75 12.57 -17.22
CA ILE A 21 -30.57 12.77 -16.38
C ILE A 21 -30.08 11.34 -16.15
N GLY A 22 -29.18 10.90 -17.02
CA GLY A 22 -28.44 9.65 -16.85
C GLY A 22 -27.88 9.55 -15.43
N PRO A 23 -27.42 8.36 -15.00
CA PRO A 23 -26.90 8.20 -13.66
C PRO A 23 -25.97 9.35 -13.37
N ALA A 24 -26.27 10.10 -12.31
CA ALA A 24 -25.44 11.23 -11.91
C ALA A 24 -24.00 10.75 -11.90
N LEU A 25 -23.13 11.47 -12.58
CA LEU A 25 -21.69 11.21 -12.55
C LEU A 25 -21.28 11.13 -11.09
N ALA A 26 -20.81 9.99 -10.71
CA ALA A 26 -20.65 9.61 -9.33
C ALA A 26 -19.59 10.44 -8.62
N VAL A 27 -18.43 10.67 -9.24
CA VAL A 27 -17.38 11.50 -8.65
C VAL A 27 -17.73 12.98 -8.80
N LYS A 28 -17.88 13.61 -7.67
CA LYS A 28 -18.06 15.06 -7.61
C LYS A 28 -16.68 15.73 -7.56
N GLU A 29 -15.92 15.72 -8.68
CA GLU A 29 -14.61 16.39 -8.75
C GLU A 29 -14.60 17.80 -8.18
N HIS A 30 -15.74 18.50 -8.28
CA HIS A 30 -15.88 19.86 -7.78
C HIS A 30 -15.89 19.98 -6.24
N ASP A 31 -16.07 18.87 -5.53
CA ASP A 31 -15.97 18.82 -4.07
C ASP A 31 -14.50 18.79 -3.60
N PHE A 32 -13.54 18.56 -4.51
CA PHE A 32 -12.13 18.49 -4.21
C PHE A 32 -11.34 19.59 -4.92
N LYS A 33 -10.39 20.20 -4.19
CA LYS A 33 -9.55 21.28 -4.74
C LYS A 33 -8.64 20.78 -5.86
N LYS A 34 -8.50 21.60 -6.89
CA LYS A 34 -7.37 21.59 -7.82
C LYS A 34 -6.23 22.45 -7.28
N CYS A 35 -5.01 22.28 -7.80
CA CYS A 35 -3.85 23.06 -7.34
C CYS A 35 -4.09 24.59 -7.40
N ALA A 36 -4.78 25.05 -8.46
CA ALA A 36 -5.14 26.48 -8.58
C ALA A 36 -6.09 26.99 -7.49
N GLN A 37 -6.77 26.10 -6.78
CA GLN A 37 -7.71 26.40 -5.69
C GLN A 37 -7.08 26.20 -4.30
N ALA A 38 -5.90 25.56 -4.22
CA ALA A 38 -5.09 25.41 -3.02
C ALA A 38 -3.99 26.49 -3.04
N GLY A 39 -4.14 27.52 -2.22
CA GLY A 39 -3.29 28.73 -2.28
C GLY A 39 -1.79 28.41 -2.21
N PHE A 40 -1.38 27.46 -1.33
CA PHE A 40 0.03 27.08 -1.21
C PHE A 40 0.55 26.33 -2.46
N CYS A 41 -0.27 25.46 -3.08
CA CYS A 41 0.09 24.78 -4.31
C CYS A 41 0.26 25.77 -5.47
N LYS A 42 -0.75 26.67 -5.64
CA LYS A 42 -0.72 27.72 -6.67
C LYS A 42 0.53 28.58 -6.54
N ARG A 43 0.84 29.13 -5.35
CA ARG A 43 2.02 29.97 -5.12
C ARG A 43 3.32 29.27 -5.48
N ASN A 44 3.47 28.01 -5.13
CA ASN A 44 4.69 27.25 -5.45
C ASN A 44 4.78 26.88 -6.94
N ARG A 45 3.65 26.63 -7.63
CA ARG A 45 3.65 26.45 -9.08
C ARG A 45 3.99 27.75 -9.81
N ASP A 46 3.40 28.89 -9.38
CA ASP A 46 3.72 30.22 -9.93
C ASP A 46 5.21 30.58 -9.72
N TYR A 47 5.78 30.21 -8.56
CA TYR A 47 7.22 30.33 -8.29
C TYR A 47 8.07 29.52 -9.26
N ALA A 48 7.68 28.29 -9.54
CA ALA A 48 8.35 27.40 -10.48
C ALA A 48 8.24 27.93 -11.93
N ASP A 49 7.08 28.44 -12.33
CA ASP A 49 6.85 29.03 -13.66
C ASP A 49 7.65 30.32 -13.86
N LYS A 50 7.74 31.15 -12.81
CA LYS A 50 8.63 32.32 -12.80
C LYS A 50 10.08 31.92 -12.97
N ALA A 51 10.57 30.92 -12.23
CA ALA A 51 11.94 30.42 -12.36
C ALA A 51 12.21 29.88 -13.78
N ALA A 52 11.29 29.13 -14.34
CA ALA A 52 11.40 28.62 -15.71
C ALA A 52 11.45 29.73 -16.78
N SER A 53 10.59 30.75 -16.63
CA SER A 53 10.57 31.91 -17.54
C SER A 53 11.85 32.76 -17.49
N GLN A 54 12.55 32.74 -16.39
CA GLN A 54 13.80 33.48 -16.11
C GLN A 54 15.03 32.56 -16.05
N SER A 55 15.02 31.40 -16.66
CA SER A 55 16.02 30.35 -16.48
C SER A 55 17.47 30.79 -16.59
N SER A 56 17.79 31.81 -17.40
CA SER A 56 19.15 32.34 -17.55
C SER A 56 19.56 33.35 -16.47
N THR A 57 18.63 33.88 -15.69
CA THR A 57 18.85 34.92 -14.68
C THR A 57 18.33 34.55 -13.29
N TRP A 58 17.62 33.41 -13.21
CA TRP A 58 17.07 32.92 -11.95
C TRP A 58 18.16 32.52 -10.98
N ILE A 59 18.11 33.06 -9.79
CA ILE A 59 19.03 32.73 -8.68
C ILE A 59 18.15 32.41 -7.47
N SER A 60 18.33 31.19 -6.93
CA SER A 60 17.67 30.79 -5.68
C SER A 60 18.09 31.70 -4.51
N PRO A 61 17.14 32.21 -3.70
CA PRO A 61 17.45 33.12 -2.59
C PRO A 61 18.08 32.41 -1.37
N TYR A 62 18.38 31.12 -1.47
CA TYR A 62 18.89 30.30 -0.37
C TYR A 62 20.39 30.04 -0.50
N GLN A 63 21.13 30.27 0.58
CA GLN A 63 22.57 29.99 0.67
C GLN A 63 22.90 29.43 2.06
N VAL A 64 23.92 28.57 2.17
CA VAL A 64 24.47 28.12 3.46
C VAL A 64 25.36 29.19 4.06
N ALA A 65 25.21 29.47 5.36
CA ALA A 65 26.13 30.35 6.10
C ALA A 65 27.48 29.67 6.22
N LEU A 66 28.56 30.34 5.74
CA LEU A 66 29.91 29.76 5.60
C LEU A 66 30.56 29.37 6.94
N ASP A 67 30.17 29.99 8.03
CA ASP A 67 30.64 29.74 9.39
C ASP A 67 29.88 28.65 10.14
N SER A 68 28.84 28.06 9.51
CA SER A 68 27.93 27.15 10.18
C SER A 68 28.15 25.65 9.93
N PRO A 69 28.74 25.19 8.82
CA PRO A 69 28.85 23.76 8.56
C PRO A 69 29.80 23.03 9.51
N SER A 70 29.32 21.96 10.13
CA SER A 70 30.14 21.07 10.95
C SER A 70 29.69 19.61 10.79
N LEU A 71 30.64 18.68 10.62
CA LEU A 71 30.38 17.27 10.64
C LEU A 71 30.67 16.70 12.02
N LYS A 72 29.65 16.14 12.65
CA LYS A 72 29.78 15.49 13.95
C LYS A 72 28.82 14.31 14.04
N ASP A 73 29.29 13.20 14.57
CA ASP A 73 28.48 11.99 14.82
C ASP A 73 27.65 11.53 13.59
N GLY A 74 28.26 11.56 12.39
CA GLY A 74 27.61 11.18 11.13
C GLY A 74 26.58 12.20 10.61
N GLN A 75 26.62 13.45 11.09
CA GLN A 75 25.67 14.50 10.69
C GLN A 75 26.41 15.78 10.30
N ILE A 76 26.02 16.38 9.18
CA ILE A 76 26.31 17.79 8.88
C ILE A 76 25.20 18.63 9.51
N GLN A 77 25.60 19.58 10.36
CA GLN A 77 24.73 20.64 10.86
C GLN A 77 25.17 21.97 10.25
N ALA A 78 24.22 22.72 9.73
CA ALA A 78 24.48 24.02 9.11
C ALA A 78 23.23 24.92 9.22
N VAL A 79 23.35 26.16 8.75
CA VAL A 79 22.21 27.10 8.67
C VAL A 79 22.08 27.59 7.23
N ILE A 80 20.88 27.40 6.67
CA ILE A 80 20.50 28.01 5.39
C ILE A 80 19.95 29.42 5.68
N LEU A 81 20.42 30.38 4.93
CA LEU A 81 19.96 31.77 4.96
C LEU A 81 19.07 32.04 3.76
N LYS A 82 17.79 32.39 4.02
CA LYS A 82 16.85 32.85 2.98
C LYS A 82 16.86 34.38 2.95
N THR A 83 17.21 34.96 1.81
CA THR A 83 17.09 36.43 1.60
C THR A 83 15.61 36.74 1.29
N ILE A 84 14.97 37.62 2.09
CA ILE A 84 13.53 37.90 2.01
C ILE A 84 13.16 39.22 1.32
N ASN A 85 14.11 40.16 1.22
CA ASN A 85 13.85 41.43 0.57
C ASN A 85 15.11 42.05 -0.05
N ALA A 86 14.93 43.11 -0.81
CA ALA A 86 16.03 43.84 -1.46
C ALA A 86 17.00 44.54 -0.47
N ALA A 87 16.59 44.76 0.78
CA ALA A 87 17.47 45.28 1.85
C ALA A 87 18.45 44.23 2.39
N GLY A 88 18.33 42.98 1.95
CA GLY A 88 19.19 41.87 2.33
C GLY A 88 18.87 41.26 3.68
N GLU A 89 17.66 41.48 4.20
CA GLU A 89 17.18 40.80 5.41
C GLU A 89 17.11 39.29 5.18
N LYS A 90 17.48 38.51 6.19
CA LYS A 90 17.60 37.04 6.07
C LYS A 90 16.86 36.31 7.19
N VAL A 91 16.22 35.23 6.81
CA VAL A 91 15.68 34.22 7.73
C VAL A 91 16.65 33.06 7.84
N ARG A 92 16.78 32.49 9.04
CA ARG A 92 17.70 31.41 9.36
C ARG A 92 16.91 30.10 9.43
N LEU A 93 17.34 29.12 8.65
CA LEU A 93 16.75 27.78 8.57
C LEU A 93 17.81 26.75 8.95
N PRO A 94 17.83 26.22 10.17
CA PRO A 94 18.70 25.12 10.55
C PRO A 94 18.47 23.91 9.66
N VAL A 95 19.56 23.35 9.12
CA VAL A 95 19.56 22.13 8.32
C VAL A 95 20.44 21.08 8.99
N THR A 96 19.92 19.85 9.06
CA THR A 96 20.69 18.67 9.45
C THR A 96 20.67 17.66 8.33
N ILE A 97 21.83 17.19 7.88
CA ILE A 97 21.98 16.10 6.92
C ILE A 97 22.59 14.94 7.68
N SER A 98 21.82 13.91 7.94
CA SER A 98 22.23 12.70 8.65
C SER A 98 22.61 11.61 7.65
N PHE A 99 23.78 11.03 7.81
CA PHE A 99 24.26 9.86 7.06
C PHE A 99 24.08 8.62 7.93
N LEU A 100 23.34 7.63 7.44
CA LEU A 100 22.97 6.44 8.19
C LEU A 100 23.85 5.25 7.80
N GLN A 101 24.07 4.32 8.73
CA GLN A 101 24.86 3.10 8.49
C GLN A 101 24.33 2.27 7.31
N SER A 102 23.02 2.28 7.08
CA SER A 102 22.37 1.66 5.94
C SER A 102 22.74 2.26 4.58
N GLY A 103 23.41 3.42 4.57
CA GLY A 103 23.70 4.21 3.37
C GLY A 103 22.51 5.09 2.94
N VAL A 104 21.46 5.20 3.74
CA VAL A 104 20.38 6.18 3.56
C VAL A 104 20.87 7.54 4.08
N ALA A 105 20.52 8.61 3.39
CA ALA A 105 20.71 9.96 3.90
C ALA A 105 19.36 10.56 4.30
N ARG A 106 19.32 11.35 5.39
CA ARG A 106 18.14 12.10 5.82
C ARG A 106 18.47 13.59 5.85
N VAL A 107 17.64 14.40 5.25
CA VAL A 107 17.74 15.86 5.27
C VAL A 107 16.56 16.44 6.01
N THR A 108 16.81 17.20 7.08
CA THR A 108 15.77 17.93 7.83
C THR A 108 16.08 19.42 7.81
N ILE A 109 15.04 20.23 7.53
CA ILE A 109 15.14 21.70 7.57
C ILE A 109 13.93 22.23 8.32
N ASP A 110 14.17 23.11 9.29
CA ASP A 110 13.14 23.75 10.11
C ASP A 110 13.45 25.27 10.26
N GLU A 111 12.57 26.01 10.88
CA GLU A 111 12.82 27.39 11.26
C GLU A 111 13.57 27.47 12.59
N GLU A 112 14.46 28.47 12.71
CA GLU A 112 15.04 28.81 14.01
C GLU A 112 13.93 29.22 14.97
N ARG A 113 13.76 28.50 16.10
CA ARG A 113 12.72 28.78 17.08
C ARG A 113 12.86 30.22 17.57
N ARG A 114 11.88 31.05 17.28
CA ARG A 114 11.83 32.42 17.82
C ARG A 114 11.34 32.35 19.26
N GLN A 115 12.12 32.89 20.19
CA GLN A 115 11.72 33.12 21.59
C GLN A 115 10.76 34.32 21.65
N ASN A 116 9.64 34.29 20.95
CA ASN A 116 8.65 35.37 21.04
C ASN A 116 7.54 35.01 22.01
N LYS A 117 7.42 35.82 23.06
CA LYS A 117 6.36 35.77 24.07
C LYS A 117 5.00 36.29 23.58
N ASP A 118 4.87 36.71 22.31
CA ASP A 118 3.78 37.61 21.88
C ASP A 118 2.89 37.05 20.78
N ILE A 119 2.81 35.73 20.58
CA ILE A 119 1.77 35.13 19.72
C ILE A 119 0.57 34.79 20.62
N GLU A 120 -0.19 35.82 21.01
CA GLU A 120 -1.56 35.64 21.46
C GLU A 120 -2.41 35.31 20.22
N LEU A 121 -2.97 34.10 20.18
CA LEU A 121 -3.99 33.80 19.20
C LEU A 121 -5.31 34.48 19.58
N ARG A 122 -6.08 34.79 18.54
CA ARG A 122 -7.42 35.31 18.58
C ARG A 122 -8.35 34.37 19.37
N HIS A 123 -8.50 34.18 20.50
CA HIS A 123 -9.46 33.40 21.30
C HIS A 123 -8.87 32.74 22.56
N GLY A 124 -7.70 33.16 23.02
CA GLY A 124 -7.14 32.68 24.28
C GLY A 124 -6.54 31.26 24.23
N SER A 125 -6.49 30.61 23.07
CA SER A 125 -5.70 29.41 22.88
C SER A 125 -4.27 29.80 22.52
N VAL A 126 -3.30 29.15 23.14
CA VAL A 126 -1.88 29.34 22.82
C VAL A 126 -1.59 28.52 21.56
N ALA A 127 -1.46 29.15 20.37
CA ALA A 127 -0.99 28.46 19.22
C ALA A 127 0.36 27.83 19.49
N ARG A 128 0.53 26.64 18.97
CA ARG A 128 1.83 25.99 18.98
C ARG A 128 2.83 26.89 18.24
N LYS A 129 3.97 27.14 18.88
CA LYS A 129 5.01 28.05 18.35
C LYS A 129 5.94 27.38 17.34
N GLU A 130 5.71 26.10 17.06
CA GLU A 130 6.57 25.28 16.20
C GLU A 130 5.77 24.62 15.08
N ARG A 131 6.47 24.34 13.96
CA ARG A 131 5.92 23.52 12.88
C ARG A 131 5.78 22.07 13.31
N TYR A 132 4.84 21.35 12.70
CA TYR A 132 4.69 19.91 12.96
C TYR A 132 5.96 19.16 12.57
N ASN A 133 6.57 18.49 13.53
CA ASN A 133 7.84 17.77 13.38
C ASN A 133 7.78 16.34 13.91
N GLU A 134 6.57 15.82 14.18
CA GLU A 134 6.38 14.52 14.79
C GLU A 134 5.99 13.40 13.79
N ALA A 135 5.97 13.66 12.47
CA ALA A 135 5.63 12.63 11.48
C ALA A 135 6.53 11.38 11.59
N ALA A 136 7.82 11.59 11.87
CA ALA A 136 8.78 10.50 12.07
C ALA A 136 8.45 9.63 13.30
N LYS A 137 7.86 10.18 14.36
CA LYS A 137 7.44 9.45 15.56
C LYS A 137 6.42 8.34 15.24
N TRP A 138 5.60 8.55 14.24
CA TRP A 138 4.58 7.60 13.80
C TRP A 138 5.10 6.62 12.74
N SER A 139 5.84 7.14 11.77
CA SER A 139 6.22 6.39 10.57
C SER A 139 7.54 5.63 10.71
N ILE A 140 8.51 6.13 11.50
CA ILE A 140 9.86 5.56 11.58
C ILE A 140 9.99 4.67 12.83
N VAL A 141 10.50 3.46 12.65
CA VAL A 141 10.66 2.48 13.73
C VAL A 141 12.10 2.02 13.95
N GLY A 142 13.01 2.30 13.01
CA GLY A 142 14.41 1.89 13.10
C GLY A 142 15.26 2.47 11.98
N GLY A 143 16.47 1.96 11.79
CA GLY A 143 17.36 2.30 10.68
C GLY A 143 17.97 3.71 10.78
N LEU A 144 17.90 4.37 11.94
CA LEU A 144 18.43 5.72 12.18
C LEU A 144 19.86 5.75 12.77
N GLU A 145 20.52 4.63 12.87
CA GLU A 145 21.88 4.54 13.39
C GLU A 145 22.84 5.35 12.51
N PRO A 146 23.58 6.34 13.10
CA PRO A 146 24.45 7.21 12.33
C PRO A 146 25.68 6.46 11.79
N ASP A 147 26.12 6.83 10.61
CA ASP A 147 27.40 6.40 10.06
C ASP A 147 28.54 7.23 10.66
N LEU A 148 29.16 6.72 11.70
CA LEU A 148 30.29 7.38 12.38
C LEU A 148 31.56 7.41 11.54
N LYS A 149 31.60 6.75 10.36
CA LYS A 149 32.72 6.78 9.41
C LYS A 149 32.51 7.81 8.31
N ALA A 150 31.35 8.49 8.28
CA ALA A 150 31.14 9.58 7.35
C ALA A 150 32.22 10.64 7.53
N GLU A 151 32.85 11.07 6.41
CA GLU A 151 33.96 12.01 6.44
C GLU A 151 33.86 13.08 5.35
N ILE A 152 34.33 14.30 5.65
CA ILE A 152 34.47 15.35 4.66
C ILE A 152 35.73 15.06 3.83
N VAL A 153 35.52 14.71 2.55
CA VAL A 153 36.63 14.43 1.60
C VAL A 153 37.04 15.67 0.80
N HIS A 154 36.17 16.69 0.73
CA HIS A 154 36.47 17.97 0.11
C HIS A 154 35.63 19.08 0.77
N GLN A 155 36.27 20.25 0.99
CA GLN A 155 35.56 21.46 1.46
C GLN A 155 36.26 22.69 0.94
N ASP A 156 35.48 23.59 0.33
CA ASP A 156 35.91 24.93 -0.05
C ASP A 156 34.76 25.95 0.13
N ASP A 157 34.94 27.21 -0.32
CA ASP A 157 33.92 28.26 -0.21
C ASP A 157 32.66 28.02 -1.08
N SER A 158 32.66 27.00 -1.94
CA SER A 158 31.59 26.69 -2.87
C SER A 158 30.81 25.44 -2.50
N GLN A 159 31.47 24.43 -1.91
CA GLN A 159 30.86 23.13 -1.62
C GLN A 159 31.55 22.34 -0.51
N ILE A 160 30.83 21.37 0.02
CA ILE A 160 31.33 20.35 0.94
C ILE A 160 30.95 18.99 0.37
N ASN A 161 31.93 18.08 0.24
CA ASN A 161 31.70 16.70 -0.18
C ASN A 161 31.86 15.79 1.04
N VAL A 162 30.84 15.01 1.33
CA VAL A 162 30.83 14.01 2.39
C VAL A 162 30.72 12.62 1.80
N GLN A 163 31.67 11.76 2.10
CA GLN A 163 31.64 10.35 1.75
C GLN A 163 31.05 9.56 2.92
N TYR A 164 30.16 8.58 2.63
CA TYR A 164 29.46 7.82 3.65
C TYR A 164 28.99 6.44 3.14
N GLY A 165 28.41 5.65 4.04
CA GLY A 165 27.88 4.31 3.78
C GLY A 165 28.97 3.25 3.70
N LEU A 166 28.56 2.00 3.47
CA LEU A 166 29.50 0.86 3.41
C LEU A 166 30.55 1.07 2.31
N GLU A 167 31.81 0.97 2.69
CA GLU A 167 32.98 1.13 1.80
C GLU A 167 33.09 2.53 1.15
N GLY A 168 32.38 3.55 1.66
CA GLY A 168 32.45 4.92 1.14
C GLY A 168 31.87 5.07 -0.27
N LYS A 169 30.94 4.24 -0.67
CA LYS A 169 30.36 4.24 -2.03
C LYS A 169 29.43 5.41 -2.31
N PHE A 170 28.91 6.03 -1.25
CA PHE A 170 27.97 7.14 -1.38
C PHE A 170 28.68 8.46 -1.08
N GLU A 171 28.25 9.48 -1.81
CA GLU A 171 28.75 10.85 -1.62
C GLU A 171 27.58 11.84 -1.65
N ALA A 172 27.59 12.81 -0.74
CA ALA A 172 26.72 13.97 -0.79
C ALA A 172 27.58 15.22 -1.09
N VAL A 173 27.33 15.87 -2.22
CA VAL A 173 27.97 17.13 -2.59
C VAL A 173 27.01 18.28 -2.26
N ILE A 174 27.31 19.00 -1.18
CA ILE A 174 26.50 20.09 -0.66
C ILE A 174 27.04 21.40 -1.21
N LYS A 175 26.31 22.02 -2.15
CA LYS A 175 26.61 23.34 -2.67
C LYS A 175 26.18 24.43 -1.67
N LEU A 176 27.00 25.42 -1.45
CA LEU A 176 26.77 26.44 -0.43
C LEU A 176 25.98 27.65 -0.98
N SER A 177 26.22 28.04 -2.22
CA SER A 177 25.53 29.19 -2.84
C SER A 177 25.38 29.01 -4.37
N PRO A 178 24.15 28.87 -4.90
CA PRO A 178 22.93 28.63 -4.17
C PRO A 178 22.93 27.26 -3.48
N PHE A 179 22.18 27.13 -2.39
CA PHE A 179 22.04 25.85 -1.68
C PHE A 179 21.47 24.76 -2.59
N ALA A 180 22.18 23.63 -2.71
CA ALA A 180 21.73 22.44 -3.42
C ALA A 180 22.49 21.20 -2.87
N ILE A 181 21.96 19.99 -3.09
CA ILE A 181 22.65 18.75 -2.72
C ILE A 181 22.61 17.78 -3.90
N ASP A 182 23.76 17.19 -4.24
CA ASP A 182 23.89 16.13 -5.24
C ASP A 182 24.28 14.82 -4.55
N PHE A 183 23.37 13.85 -4.55
CA PHE A 183 23.59 12.51 -3.99
C PHE A 183 24.10 11.57 -5.07
N ARG A 184 25.27 10.99 -4.82
CA ARG A 184 26.03 10.18 -5.76
C ARG A 184 26.28 8.78 -5.21
N ARG A 185 26.35 7.82 -6.11
CA ARG A 185 26.84 6.47 -5.87
C ARG A 185 27.96 6.16 -6.85
N ASP A 186 29.12 5.67 -6.35
CA ASP A 186 30.30 5.36 -7.17
C ASP A 186 30.71 6.54 -8.09
N GLY A 187 30.62 7.77 -7.58
CA GLY A 187 30.93 9.02 -8.30
C GLY A 187 29.84 9.48 -9.29
N VAL A 188 28.80 8.69 -9.54
CA VAL A 188 27.69 9.01 -10.46
C VAL A 188 26.56 9.72 -9.73
N SER A 189 26.11 10.86 -10.26
CA SER A 189 24.94 11.60 -9.74
C SER A 189 23.64 10.82 -10.02
N HIS A 190 22.82 10.69 -8.99
CA HIS A 190 21.52 10.00 -9.08
C HIS A 190 20.34 10.88 -8.68
N ILE A 191 20.45 11.58 -7.54
CA ILE A 191 19.38 12.44 -7.01
C ILE A 191 19.97 13.80 -6.70
N LYS A 192 19.32 14.86 -7.17
CA LYS A 192 19.71 16.25 -6.82
C LYS A 192 18.54 17.00 -6.21
N PHE A 193 18.82 17.73 -5.13
CA PHE A 193 17.92 18.65 -4.46
C PHE A 193 18.21 20.08 -4.90
N ASN A 194 17.18 20.84 -5.20
CA ASN A 194 17.25 22.26 -5.57
C ASN A 194 18.08 22.54 -6.82
N GLU A 195 18.13 21.62 -7.78
CA GLU A 195 18.86 21.81 -9.03
C GLU A 195 18.28 22.96 -9.88
N ARG A 196 16.94 23.09 -9.86
CA ARG A 196 16.20 24.13 -10.57
C ARG A 196 16.05 25.42 -9.75
N GLY A 197 16.49 25.41 -8.50
CA GLY A 197 16.37 26.56 -7.59
C GLY A 197 14.95 26.80 -7.10
N LEU A 198 14.14 25.74 -6.96
CA LEU A 198 12.73 25.83 -6.55
C LEU A 198 12.52 25.54 -5.05
N PHE A 199 13.60 25.35 -4.28
CA PHE A 199 13.47 25.28 -2.83
C PHE A 199 12.73 26.52 -2.32
N ASN A 200 11.58 26.31 -1.67
CA ASN A 200 10.77 27.38 -1.09
C ASN A 200 10.29 26.96 0.31
N PHE A 201 10.59 27.80 1.27
CA PHE A 201 10.21 27.63 2.67
C PHE A 201 9.47 28.89 3.10
N GLU A 202 8.13 28.82 3.20
CA GLU A 202 7.32 29.94 3.69
C GLU A 202 7.54 30.07 5.19
N HIS A 203 8.42 31.03 5.55
CA HIS A 203 8.78 31.29 6.94
C HIS A 203 7.65 32.00 7.68
N TRP A 204 7.60 31.83 9.00
CA TRP A 204 6.65 32.50 9.86
C TRP A 204 6.74 34.03 9.74
N ARG A 205 5.60 34.69 9.74
CA ARG A 205 5.44 36.15 9.73
C ARG A 205 4.21 36.56 10.54
N PRO A 206 4.26 37.69 11.30
CA PRO A 206 3.09 38.18 12.01
C PRO A 206 2.04 38.70 11.02
N LYS A 207 0.77 38.44 11.30
CA LYS A 207 -0.33 39.11 10.61
C LYS A 207 -0.34 40.59 11.03
N VAL A 208 -0.17 41.49 10.06
CA VAL A 208 -0.20 42.91 10.30
C VAL A 208 -1.65 43.40 10.20
N GLU A 209 -2.21 43.85 11.32
CA GLU A 209 -3.52 44.50 11.31
C GLU A 209 -3.43 45.87 10.58
N ARG A 210 -4.32 46.09 9.62
CA ARG A 210 -4.39 47.32 8.82
C ARG A 210 -5.77 47.90 8.92
N PRO A 211 -5.87 49.24 8.71
CA PRO A 211 -7.16 49.88 8.55
C PRO A 211 -7.99 49.28 7.39
N GLU A 212 -9.27 49.24 7.58
CA GLU A 212 -10.22 48.71 6.61
C GLU A 212 -10.08 49.46 5.25
N GLY A 213 -9.74 48.75 4.19
CA GLY A 213 -9.54 49.30 2.83
C GLY A 213 -8.07 49.51 2.44
N GLU A 214 -7.09 49.28 3.28
CA GLU A 214 -5.67 49.26 2.90
C GLU A 214 -5.23 47.85 2.55
N GLU A 215 -4.98 47.59 1.25
CA GLU A 215 -4.41 46.30 0.78
C GLU A 215 -2.87 46.25 0.93
N ASN A 216 -2.35 45.11 1.30
CA ASN A 216 -0.91 44.85 1.22
C ASN A 216 -0.60 44.24 -0.14
N PRO A 217 0.11 44.91 -1.04
CA PRO A 217 0.43 44.37 -2.35
C PRO A 217 1.34 43.11 -2.29
N GLU A 218 1.97 42.83 -1.13
CA GLU A 218 2.79 41.62 -0.91
C GLU A 218 2.00 40.49 -0.23
N GLU A 219 0.76 40.76 0.26
CA GLU A 219 -0.06 39.79 0.99
C GLU A 219 -1.10 39.18 0.05
N GLU A 220 -1.00 37.87 -0.15
CA GLU A 220 -2.00 37.16 -0.93
C GLU A 220 -3.24 36.84 -0.09
N SER A 221 -4.40 36.89 -0.70
CA SER A 221 -5.71 36.69 -0.03
C SER A 221 -5.82 35.31 0.67
N THR A 222 -5.02 34.31 0.26
CA THR A 222 -5.03 32.94 0.80
C THR A 222 -4.01 32.71 1.93
N TRP A 223 -3.32 33.73 2.39
CA TRP A 223 -2.31 33.57 3.45
C TRP A 223 -2.92 33.26 4.82
N TRP A 224 -4.05 33.91 5.14
CA TRP A 224 -4.66 33.88 6.47
C TRP A 224 -6.00 33.14 6.51
N ASP A 225 -6.74 33.19 5.43
CA ASP A 225 -8.04 32.55 5.28
C ASP A 225 -8.18 32.04 3.84
N GLU A 226 -8.77 30.86 3.68
CA GLU A 226 -9.01 30.26 2.37
C GLU A 226 -10.41 29.66 2.32
N THR A 227 -11.22 30.08 1.35
CA THR A 227 -12.61 29.61 1.21
C THR A 227 -12.74 28.66 0.03
N PHE A 228 -13.33 27.48 0.28
CA PHE A 228 -13.65 26.49 -0.73
C PHE A 228 -14.93 25.74 -0.36
N GLY A 229 -15.81 25.46 -1.33
CA GLY A 229 -17.05 24.70 -1.12
C GLY A 229 -17.99 25.30 -0.04
N GLY A 230 -17.93 26.63 0.21
CA GLY A 230 -18.70 27.28 1.25
C GLY A 230 -18.11 27.23 2.66
N SER A 231 -16.99 26.52 2.85
CA SER A 231 -16.23 26.48 4.10
C SER A 231 -15.03 27.41 4.04
N THR A 232 -14.71 28.06 5.18
CA THR A 232 -13.52 28.91 5.32
C THR A 232 -12.53 28.25 6.27
N ASP A 233 -11.36 27.93 5.75
CA ASP A 233 -10.20 27.46 6.49
C ASP A 233 -9.43 28.65 7.04
N THR A 234 -9.29 28.73 8.36
CA THR A 234 -8.50 29.80 9.01
C THR A 234 -7.08 29.34 9.23
N LYS A 235 -6.10 30.24 8.96
CA LYS A 235 -4.67 29.96 9.09
C LYS A 235 -4.04 30.91 10.11
N PRO A 236 -4.16 30.63 11.41
CA PRO A 236 -3.72 31.57 12.45
C PRO A 236 -2.21 31.81 12.43
N ARG A 237 -1.42 30.86 11.91
CA ARG A 237 0.05 30.96 11.76
C ARG A 237 0.47 31.54 10.41
N GLY A 238 -0.48 31.76 9.49
CA GLY A 238 -0.22 32.21 8.13
C GLY A 238 0.28 31.10 7.19
N PRO A 239 0.93 31.48 6.06
CA PRO A 239 1.44 30.53 5.10
C PRO A 239 2.68 29.80 5.64
N GLU A 240 2.66 28.47 5.61
CA GLU A 240 3.72 27.62 6.16
C GLU A 240 4.20 26.54 5.17
N SER A 241 3.95 26.69 3.86
CA SER A 241 4.31 25.66 2.90
C SER A 241 5.82 25.43 2.80
N VAL A 242 6.16 24.19 2.50
CA VAL A 242 7.53 23.76 2.20
C VAL A 242 7.54 23.09 0.84
N ALA A 243 8.47 23.48 -0.04
CA ALA A 243 8.59 22.93 -1.38
C ALA A 243 10.04 22.75 -1.81
N LEU A 244 10.29 21.72 -2.64
CA LEU A 244 11.61 21.44 -3.19
C LEU A 244 11.49 20.74 -4.54
N ASP A 245 12.34 21.14 -5.48
CA ASP A 245 12.58 20.36 -6.70
C ASP A 245 13.62 19.26 -6.45
N ILE A 246 13.31 18.07 -6.93
CA ILE A 246 14.16 16.88 -6.84
C ILE A 246 14.28 16.26 -8.23
N SER A 247 15.52 16.11 -8.69
CA SER A 247 15.83 15.55 -10.01
C SER A 247 16.40 14.15 -9.88
N PHE A 248 15.88 13.22 -10.69
CA PHE A 248 16.36 11.85 -10.83
C PHE A 248 17.16 11.74 -12.14
N HIS A 249 18.49 11.85 -12.03
CA HIS A 249 19.40 11.92 -13.17
C HIS A 249 19.56 10.57 -13.89
N GLY A 250 19.20 10.53 -15.17
CA GLY A 250 19.27 9.32 -15.98
C GLY A 250 18.07 8.37 -15.79
N TYR A 251 17.03 8.77 -15.07
CA TYR A 251 15.82 7.99 -14.84
C TYR A 251 14.64 8.60 -15.57
N GLU A 252 14.02 7.84 -16.48
CA GLU A 252 12.78 8.21 -17.17
C GLU A 252 11.54 7.71 -16.43
N HIS A 253 11.67 6.57 -15.72
CA HIS A 253 10.58 5.92 -15.03
C HIS A 253 10.68 6.16 -13.51
N VAL A 254 9.61 6.74 -12.97
CA VAL A 254 9.39 6.92 -11.54
C VAL A 254 8.06 6.25 -11.16
N TYR A 255 8.00 5.69 -9.96
CA TYR A 255 6.89 4.90 -9.43
C TYR A 255 6.62 5.29 -7.99
N GLY A 256 5.48 4.87 -7.44
CA GLY A 256 5.16 5.11 -6.03
C GLY A 256 4.11 6.17 -5.82
N ILE A 257 4.21 6.90 -4.72
CA ILE A 257 3.24 7.91 -4.26
C ILE A 257 1.78 7.46 -4.37
N PRO A 258 1.38 6.23 -3.88
CA PRO A 258 -0.01 5.87 -3.86
C PRO A 258 -0.81 6.77 -2.90
N GLU A 259 -2.16 6.95 -3.11
CA GLU A 259 -3.01 6.16 -3.96
C GLU A 259 -3.48 6.96 -5.16
N HIS A 260 -3.30 6.46 -6.36
CA HIS A 260 -3.74 7.08 -7.60
C HIS A 260 -4.13 6.02 -8.63
N THR A 261 -4.99 6.41 -9.59
CA THR A 261 -5.51 5.50 -10.63
C THR A 261 -4.73 5.50 -11.94
N GLY A 262 -3.58 6.17 -11.99
CA GLY A 262 -2.72 6.26 -13.17
C GLY A 262 -1.88 5.01 -13.43
N PRO A 263 -1.08 5.01 -14.51
CA PRO A 263 -0.17 3.92 -14.83
C PRO A 263 0.95 3.78 -13.78
N LEU A 264 1.57 2.59 -13.70
CA LEU A 264 2.65 2.31 -12.77
C LEU A 264 3.84 3.26 -12.94
N SER A 265 4.27 3.51 -14.18
CA SER A 265 5.24 4.56 -14.48
C SER A 265 4.53 5.90 -14.53
N LEU A 266 4.70 6.72 -13.50
CA LEU A 266 3.97 7.96 -13.31
C LEU A 266 4.10 8.91 -14.51
N LYS A 267 2.98 9.56 -14.88
CA LYS A 267 2.90 10.53 -15.98
C LYS A 267 3.46 11.90 -15.58
N GLN A 268 3.76 12.72 -16.59
CA GLN A 268 4.02 14.14 -16.39
C GLN A 268 2.74 14.90 -16.01
N THR A 269 2.90 16.08 -15.39
CA THR A 269 1.82 16.86 -14.76
C THR A 269 1.76 18.32 -15.22
N ARG A 270 2.42 18.64 -16.31
CA ARG A 270 2.45 19.99 -16.91
C ARG A 270 1.80 20.04 -18.29
N GLY A 271 0.79 19.20 -18.49
CA GLY A 271 0.03 19.13 -19.74
C GLY A 271 0.72 18.40 -20.88
N GLY A 272 0.07 18.44 -22.05
CA GLY A 272 0.48 17.75 -23.25
C GLY A 272 -0.24 16.42 -23.47
N ASP A 273 -0.17 15.90 -24.70
CA ASP A 273 -0.87 14.67 -25.08
C ASP A 273 -0.54 13.48 -24.18
N GLY A 274 -1.55 12.87 -23.58
CA GLY A 274 -1.42 11.71 -22.71
C GLY A 274 -0.86 11.99 -21.31
N ASN A 275 -0.68 13.25 -20.92
CA ASN A 275 -0.20 13.70 -19.61
C ASN A 275 -1.31 14.39 -18.81
N TYR A 276 -1.02 14.68 -17.54
CA TYR A 276 -1.92 15.42 -16.67
C TYR A 276 -1.61 16.92 -16.69
N ASP A 277 -2.62 17.74 -16.40
CA ASP A 277 -2.48 19.19 -16.18
C ASP A 277 -2.35 19.53 -14.69
N GLU A 278 -2.80 18.63 -13.81
CA GLU A 278 -2.73 18.74 -12.37
C GLU A 278 -1.58 17.90 -11.80
N PRO A 279 -0.91 18.37 -10.74
CA PRO A 279 0.07 17.55 -10.01
C PRO A 279 -0.63 16.41 -9.26
N TYR A 280 0.12 15.36 -8.96
CA TYR A 280 -0.35 14.30 -8.06
C TYR A 280 -0.60 14.87 -6.67
N ARG A 281 -1.77 14.57 -6.09
CA ARG A 281 -2.13 15.03 -4.74
C ARG A 281 -2.15 13.89 -3.75
N MET A 282 -1.61 14.12 -2.56
CA MET A 282 -1.65 13.22 -1.40
C MET A 282 -2.35 13.94 -0.24
N TYR A 283 -3.64 13.71 -0.11
CA TYR A 283 -4.52 14.26 0.91
C TYR A 283 -5.67 13.29 1.12
N ASN A 284 -5.55 12.37 2.08
CA ASN A 284 -6.49 11.28 2.28
C ASN A 284 -7.94 11.77 2.27
N ALA A 285 -8.76 11.28 1.34
CA ALA A 285 -10.13 11.77 1.16
C ALA A 285 -11.06 10.64 0.71
N ASP A 286 -12.33 10.77 1.08
CA ASP A 286 -13.40 9.86 0.69
C ASP A 286 -13.87 10.18 -0.74
N VAL A 287 -13.20 9.59 -1.73
CA VAL A 287 -13.44 9.80 -3.17
C VAL A 287 -14.10 8.55 -3.74
N PHE A 288 -15.36 8.30 -3.38
CA PHE A 288 -16.11 7.14 -3.86
C PHE A 288 -16.37 7.22 -5.37
N GLU A 289 -16.46 6.04 -6.04
CA GLU A 289 -16.61 5.94 -7.51
C GLU A 289 -15.51 6.72 -8.27
N TYR A 290 -14.28 6.65 -7.78
CA TYR A 290 -13.16 7.47 -8.24
C TYR A 290 -12.87 7.38 -9.74
N ILE A 291 -12.35 8.48 -10.30
CA ILE A 291 -12.01 8.61 -11.71
C ILE A 291 -10.75 7.80 -12.02
N LEU A 292 -10.78 7.12 -13.15
CA LEU A 292 -9.63 6.39 -13.69
C LEU A 292 -8.64 7.34 -14.38
N ASP A 293 -7.36 6.92 -14.42
CA ASP A 293 -6.26 7.65 -15.07
C ASP A 293 -6.20 9.12 -14.60
N SER A 294 -6.15 9.31 -13.27
CA SER A 294 -6.19 10.62 -12.62
C SER A 294 -5.06 10.78 -11.60
N PRO A 295 -4.45 11.98 -11.47
CA PRO A 295 -3.52 12.33 -10.41
C PRO A 295 -4.21 12.75 -9.11
N MET A 296 -5.55 12.70 -9.08
CA MET A 296 -6.37 13.08 -7.93
C MET A 296 -6.05 12.20 -6.74
N THR A 297 -6.13 12.76 -5.53
CA THR A 297 -5.96 12.02 -4.28
C THR A 297 -7.05 10.95 -4.11
N LEU A 298 -6.72 9.88 -3.38
CA LEU A 298 -7.67 8.87 -2.93
C LEU A 298 -7.60 8.72 -1.40
N TYR A 299 -7.93 7.55 -0.87
CA TYR A 299 -8.17 7.30 0.55
C TYR A 299 -6.91 7.28 1.41
N GLY A 300 -5.77 6.90 0.83
CA GLY A 300 -4.51 6.79 1.55
C GLY A 300 -3.34 7.44 0.82
N SER A 301 -2.24 7.68 1.57
CA SER A 301 -1.06 8.35 1.04
C SER A 301 0.23 7.74 1.57
N ILE A 302 1.13 7.36 0.67
CA ILE A 302 2.52 7.02 1.01
C ILE A 302 3.44 7.91 0.19
N PRO A 303 4.05 8.96 0.75
CA PRO A 303 4.90 9.90 0.02
C PRO A 303 6.29 9.32 -0.26
N PHE A 304 6.32 8.12 -0.83
CA PHE A 304 7.53 7.40 -1.24
C PHE A 304 7.55 7.23 -2.75
N MET A 305 8.63 7.70 -3.39
CA MET A 305 8.87 7.59 -4.82
C MET A 305 10.11 6.76 -5.08
N GLN A 306 10.03 5.84 -6.02
CA GLN A 306 11.14 5.04 -6.51
C GLN A 306 11.39 5.35 -7.97
N ALA A 307 12.67 5.44 -8.37
CA ALA A 307 13.07 5.56 -9.78
C ALA A 307 13.91 4.34 -10.18
N HIS A 308 13.69 3.83 -11.39
CA HIS A 308 14.46 2.71 -11.91
C HIS A 308 14.88 2.96 -13.36
N ARG A 309 16.09 2.57 -13.66
CA ARG A 309 16.67 2.40 -15.01
C ARG A 309 17.46 1.10 -15.01
N LYS A 310 17.89 0.64 -16.19
CA LYS A 310 18.69 -0.58 -16.32
C LYS A 310 19.74 -0.70 -15.22
N ASP A 311 19.64 -1.76 -14.43
CA ASP A 311 20.56 -2.14 -13.35
C ASP A 311 20.76 -1.09 -12.23
N SER A 312 19.84 -0.12 -12.11
CA SER A 312 19.99 0.92 -11.10
C SER A 312 18.64 1.42 -10.57
N SER A 313 18.48 1.37 -9.26
CA SER A 313 17.33 1.93 -8.55
C SER A 313 17.76 2.97 -7.52
N VAL A 314 16.91 3.95 -7.31
CA VAL A 314 16.99 4.93 -6.22
C VAL A 314 15.60 5.20 -5.66
N GLY A 315 15.50 5.75 -4.45
CA GLY A 315 14.23 6.06 -3.80
C GLY A 315 14.29 7.34 -2.98
N LEU A 316 13.11 7.86 -2.69
CA LEU A 316 12.92 9.08 -1.91
C LEU A 316 11.67 8.90 -1.02
N LEU A 317 11.78 9.19 0.27
CA LEU A 317 10.64 9.32 1.18
C LEU A 317 10.54 10.78 1.62
N TRP A 318 9.41 11.44 1.24
CA TRP A 318 9.07 12.79 1.66
C TRP A 318 8.16 12.70 2.89
N LEU A 319 8.74 12.75 4.09
CA LEU A 319 8.00 12.47 5.32
C LEU A 319 7.29 13.73 5.84
N ASN A 320 6.15 14.01 5.26
CA ASN A 320 5.27 15.12 5.63
C ASN A 320 3.80 14.66 5.61
N ALA A 321 3.06 14.97 6.67
CA ALA A 321 1.68 14.49 6.88
C ALA A 321 0.59 15.49 6.43
N ALA A 322 0.99 16.68 5.99
CA ALA A 322 0.07 17.70 5.46
C ALA A 322 -0.31 17.42 4.01
N ASP A 323 -1.31 18.15 3.51
CA ASP A 323 -1.69 18.15 2.09
C ASP A 323 -0.46 18.38 1.20
N THR A 324 -0.13 17.40 0.35
CA THR A 324 1.10 17.38 -0.44
C THR A 324 0.80 17.18 -1.92
N TRP A 325 1.44 17.99 -2.77
CA TRP A 325 1.31 17.94 -4.22
C TRP A 325 2.68 17.68 -4.86
N VAL A 326 2.69 16.88 -5.95
CA VAL A 326 3.92 16.52 -6.66
C VAL A 326 3.78 16.77 -8.16
N ASP A 327 4.47 17.78 -8.68
CA ASP A 327 4.65 17.96 -10.12
C ASP A 327 5.75 17.05 -10.67
N ILE A 328 5.55 16.52 -11.86
CA ILE A 328 6.51 15.65 -12.57
C ILE A 328 6.74 16.20 -13.99
N ILE A 329 8.02 16.38 -14.37
CA ILE A 329 8.46 16.75 -15.71
C ILE A 329 9.49 15.69 -16.16
N LYS A 330 9.31 15.14 -17.36
CA LYS A 330 10.26 14.19 -17.96
C LYS A 330 10.98 14.84 -19.14
N THR A 331 12.29 14.84 -19.10
CA THR A 331 13.15 15.29 -20.21
C THR A 331 13.71 14.08 -20.95
N LYS A 332 13.44 13.97 -22.25
CA LYS A 332 14.06 12.93 -23.07
C LYS A 332 15.52 13.27 -23.32
N GLY A 333 16.37 12.27 -23.24
CA GLY A 333 17.77 12.40 -23.65
C GLY A 333 17.87 12.86 -25.10
N SER A 334 18.80 13.77 -25.39
CA SER A 334 19.05 14.27 -26.75
C SER A 334 20.08 13.38 -27.43
N SER A 335 19.63 12.53 -28.36
CA SER A 335 20.50 11.83 -29.31
C SER A 335 20.69 12.70 -30.57
N ASN A 336 21.47 13.80 -30.46
CA ASN A 336 21.86 14.53 -31.67
C ASN A 336 23.21 13.99 -32.16
N PRO A 337 23.27 13.21 -33.26
CA PRO A 337 24.52 12.63 -33.77
C PRO A 337 25.55 13.67 -34.25
N LEU A 338 25.16 14.95 -34.32
CA LEU A 338 26.02 16.07 -34.72
C LEU A 338 26.51 16.94 -33.57
N SER A 339 26.16 16.64 -32.33
CA SER A 339 26.60 17.35 -31.13
C SER A 339 27.90 16.72 -30.60
N LEU A 340 28.97 17.51 -30.49
CA LEU A 340 30.23 17.14 -29.84
C LEU A 340 30.12 16.99 -28.32
N ASN A 341 28.93 17.23 -27.73
CA ASN A 341 28.66 17.01 -26.32
C ASN A 341 27.98 15.65 -26.15
N ALA A 342 28.44 14.88 -25.19
CA ALA A 342 27.83 13.60 -24.79
C ALA A 342 26.31 13.73 -24.65
N GLU A 343 25.57 12.70 -25.11
CA GLU A 343 24.11 12.62 -24.99
C GLU A 343 23.68 12.96 -23.57
N ALA A 344 22.81 13.95 -23.43
CA ALA A 344 22.20 14.23 -22.12
C ALA A 344 21.26 13.06 -21.81
N PRO A 345 21.43 12.34 -20.70
CA PRO A 345 20.54 11.24 -20.36
C PRO A 345 19.10 11.72 -20.10
N SER A 346 18.12 10.87 -20.35
CA SER A 346 16.74 11.10 -19.89
C SER A 346 16.75 11.41 -18.38
N SER A 347 15.84 12.27 -17.93
CA SER A 347 15.76 12.65 -16.51
C SER A 347 14.32 12.94 -16.12
N THR A 348 13.96 12.58 -14.91
CA THR A 348 12.69 12.98 -14.30
C THR A 348 12.97 14.04 -13.23
N GLN A 349 12.28 15.16 -13.34
CA GLN A 349 12.31 16.27 -12.39
C GLN A 349 10.98 16.33 -11.66
N THR A 350 11.01 16.35 -10.34
CA THR A 350 9.81 16.48 -9.50
C THR A 350 9.83 17.78 -8.72
N HIS A 351 8.65 18.28 -8.36
CA HIS A 351 8.51 19.41 -7.46
C HIS A 351 7.49 19.05 -6.38
N TRP A 352 7.97 18.82 -5.18
CA TRP A 352 7.21 18.44 -3.99
C TRP A 352 6.77 19.68 -3.24
N ILE A 353 5.49 19.76 -2.87
CA ILE A 353 4.88 20.94 -2.25
C ILE A 353 3.97 20.48 -1.13
N SER A 354 4.29 20.77 0.13
CA SER A 354 3.42 20.46 1.29
C SER A 354 2.91 21.74 1.94
N GLU A 355 1.65 21.71 2.44
CA GLU A 355 0.98 22.88 3.01
C GLU A 355 1.61 23.39 4.28
N ALA A 356 2.10 22.49 5.13
CA ALA A 356 2.66 22.80 6.46
C ALA A 356 3.75 21.79 6.85
N GLY A 357 4.19 21.82 8.11
CA GLY A 357 5.19 20.92 8.66
C GLY A 357 6.61 21.34 8.37
N ILE A 358 7.56 20.48 8.66
CA ILE A 358 8.99 20.66 8.37
C ILE A 358 9.38 19.94 7.08
N PHE A 359 10.56 20.28 6.58
CA PHE A 359 11.22 19.49 5.54
C PHE A 359 11.92 18.29 6.20
N ASP A 360 11.49 17.05 5.83
CA ASP A 360 12.07 15.81 6.33
C ASP A 360 12.09 14.77 5.21
N VAL A 361 13.25 14.51 4.62
CA VAL A 361 13.39 13.69 3.42
C VAL A 361 14.47 12.66 3.57
N PHE A 362 14.15 11.40 3.24
CA PHE A 362 15.10 10.30 3.20
C PHE A 362 15.46 9.95 1.75
N VAL A 363 16.73 9.73 1.49
CA VAL A 363 17.30 9.42 0.16
C VAL A 363 17.91 8.03 0.18
N PHE A 364 17.48 7.19 -0.77
CA PHE A 364 17.93 5.82 -0.92
C PHE A 364 18.69 5.69 -2.24
N LEU A 365 19.96 5.32 -2.19
CA LEU A 365 20.79 5.20 -3.38
C LEU A 365 20.92 3.77 -3.95
N GLY A 366 20.12 2.81 -3.49
CA GLY A 366 20.07 1.44 -4.00
C GLY A 366 21.36 0.61 -3.80
N PRO A 367 21.79 -0.18 -4.78
CA PRO A 367 21.57 -0.09 -6.24
C PRO A 367 20.34 -0.82 -6.80
N THR A 368 19.79 -1.81 -6.12
CA THR A 368 18.72 -2.66 -6.66
C THR A 368 17.34 -2.29 -6.11
N PRO A 369 16.23 -2.68 -6.76
CA PRO A 369 14.89 -2.51 -6.21
C PRO A 369 14.73 -3.22 -4.85
N GLN A 370 15.40 -4.36 -4.67
CA GLN A 370 15.42 -5.13 -3.42
C GLN A 370 16.07 -4.35 -2.28
N ASP A 371 17.22 -3.68 -2.56
CA ASP A 371 17.91 -2.81 -1.57
C ASP A 371 17.01 -1.66 -1.15
N ILE A 372 16.27 -1.06 -2.09
CA ILE A 372 15.32 0.03 -1.79
C ILE A 372 14.21 -0.48 -0.87
N SER A 373 13.55 -1.59 -1.23
CA SER A 373 12.46 -2.17 -0.43
C SER A 373 12.93 -2.54 0.97
N LYS A 374 14.10 -3.16 1.09
CA LYS A 374 14.70 -3.55 2.37
C LYS A 374 14.99 -2.34 3.26
N LYS A 375 15.69 -1.33 2.75
CA LYS A 375 16.04 -0.11 3.50
C LYS A 375 14.80 0.69 3.90
N TYR A 376 13.79 0.76 3.03
CA TYR A 376 12.51 1.37 3.35
C TYR A 376 11.79 0.61 4.49
N GLY A 377 11.78 -0.73 4.44
CA GLY A 377 11.23 -1.57 5.49
C GLY A 377 12.01 -1.46 6.82
N GLU A 378 13.33 -1.32 6.79
CA GLU A 378 14.15 -1.07 7.99
C GLU A 378 13.79 0.25 8.67
N LEU A 379 13.41 1.29 7.90
CA LEU A 379 12.99 2.58 8.43
C LEU A 379 11.54 2.56 8.92
N THR A 380 10.60 2.15 8.07
CA THR A 380 9.15 2.31 8.33
C THR A 380 8.48 1.08 8.95
N GLY A 381 9.23 0.01 9.11
CA GLY A 381 8.73 -1.31 9.43
C GLY A 381 8.23 -2.05 8.18
N THR A 382 8.23 -3.36 8.27
CA THR A 382 7.72 -4.26 7.23
C THR A 382 6.26 -4.62 7.48
N THR A 383 5.61 -5.26 6.49
CA THR A 383 4.23 -5.73 6.67
C THR A 383 4.13 -6.73 7.83
N ALA A 384 3.07 -6.61 8.64
CA ALA A 384 2.82 -7.56 9.72
C ALA A 384 2.68 -8.98 9.16
N MET A 385 3.25 -9.99 9.84
CA MET A 385 3.00 -11.39 9.46
C MET A 385 1.51 -11.71 9.67
N PRO A 386 0.74 -12.01 8.60
CA PRO A 386 -0.70 -12.17 8.73
C PRO A 386 -1.09 -13.48 9.41
N GLN A 387 -2.32 -13.57 9.89
CA GLN A 387 -2.94 -14.86 10.14
C GLN A 387 -3.22 -15.58 8.81
N GLU A 388 -3.09 -16.92 8.76
CA GLU A 388 -3.27 -17.69 7.52
C GLU A 388 -4.67 -17.50 6.90
N PHE A 389 -5.73 -17.41 7.72
CA PHE A 389 -7.10 -17.19 7.25
C PHE A 389 -7.26 -15.88 6.46
N ALA A 390 -6.50 -14.83 6.79
CA ALA A 390 -6.58 -13.53 6.14
C ALA A 390 -6.11 -13.56 4.67
N LEU A 391 -5.41 -14.64 4.28
CA LEU A 391 -5.01 -14.90 2.90
C LEU A 391 -6.04 -15.72 2.11
N GLY A 392 -7.09 -16.23 2.76
CA GLY A 392 -8.20 -16.89 2.12
C GLY A 392 -9.15 -15.91 1.44
N TYR A 393 -10.35 -16.37 1.12
CA TYR A 393 -11.40 -15.54 0.52
C TYR A 393 -12.31 -14.95 1.59
N HIS A 394 -12.60 -13.66 1.47
CA HIS A 394 -13.48 -12.88 2.33
C HIS A 394 -14.76 -12.50 1.58
N GLN A 395 -15.89 -12.83 2.16
CA GLN A 395 -17.21 -12.48 1.63
C GLN A 395 -17.82 -11.34 2.42
N CYS A 396 -18.13 -10.25 1.75
CA CYS A 396 -18.75 -9.05 2.32
C CYS A 396 -19.88 -8.55 1.42
N ARG A 397 -20.76 -7.77 1.98
CA ARG A 397 -21.63 -6.79 1.31
C ARG A 397 -22.22 -5.83 2.34
N TRP A 398 -22.54 -4.65 1.94
CA TRP A 398 -23.45 -3.74 2.60
C TRP A 398 -24.88 -4.04 2.08
N ASN A 399 -25.80 -4.76 2.87
CA ASN A 399 -25.49 -5.49 4.10
C ASN A 399 -26.09 -6.91 4.06
N TYR A 400 -25.64 -7.73 4.98
CA TYR A 400 -26.38 -8.94 5.41
C TYR A 400 -27.35 -8.50 6.50
N ILE A 401 -28.66 -8.73 6.28
CA ILE A 401 -29.74 -8.04 7.00
C ILE A 401 -30.07 -8.65 8.37
N SER A 402 -29.57 -9.83 8.67
CA SER A 402 -29.84 -10.53 9.93
C SER A 402 -28.87 -11.68 10.18
N GLU A 403 -28.88 -12.21 11.41
CA GLU A 403 -28.10 -13.41 11.74
C GLU A 403 -28.51 -14.63 10.90
N ASP A 404 -29.79 -14.77 10.55
CA ASP A 404 -30.26 -15.85 9.68
C ASP A 404 -29.75 -15.72 8.25
N ASP A 405 -29.66 -14.49 7.72
CA ASP A 405 -29.06 -14.22 6.40
C ASP A 405 -27.59 -14.63 6.40
N VAL A 406 -26.81 -14.23 7.40
CA VAL A 406 -25.40 -14.63 7.55
C VAL A 406 -25.24 -16.15 7.61
N LYS A 407 -26.07 -16.82 8.41
CA LYS A 407 -26.05 -18.28 8.53
C LYS A 407 -26.49 -18.99 7.25
N ASP A 408 -27.39 -18.40 6.46
CA ASP A 408 -27.80 -18.95 5.15
C ASP A 408 -26.69 -18.81 4.12
N VAL A 409 -25.98 -17.67 4.08
CA VAL A 409 -24.79 -17.48 3.22
C VAL A 409 -23.74 -18.52 3.56
N ASP A 410 -23.39 -18.71 4.83
CA ASP A 410 -22.43 -19.72 5.28
C ASP A 410 -22.81 -21.14 4.81
N ARG A 411 -24.09 -21.53 4.99
CA ARG A 411 -24.61 -22.85 4.53
C ARG A 411 -24.54 -22.98 3.00
N ARG A 412 -24.81 -21.91 2.24
CA ARG A 412 -24.79 -21.96 0.77
C ARG A 412 -23.39 -22.14 0.24
N PHE A 413 -22.35 -21.47 0.82
CA PHE A 413 -20.97 -21.74 0.47
C PHE A 413 -20.62 -23.22 0.63
N ASP A 414 -21.03 -23.84 1.73
CA ASP A 414 -20.82 -25.28 1.97
C ASP A 414 -21.58 -26.15 0.96
N LYS A 415 -22.86 -25.83 0.71
CA LYS A 415 -23.70 -26.56 -0.26
C LYS A 415 -23.08 -26.56 -1.67
N TRP A 416 -22.49 -25.45 -2.10
CA TRP A 416 -21.85 -25.30 -3.40
C TRP A 416 -20.36 -25.68 -3.38
N GLN A 417 -19.85 -26.12 -2.24
CA GLN A 417 -18.42 -26.49 -2.06
C GLN A 417 -17.44 -25.40 -2.48
N ILE A 418 -17.80 -24.16 -2.20
CA ILE A 418 -16.98 -22.97 -2.44
C ILE A 418 -16.19 -22.66 -1.15
N PRO A 419 -14.85 -22.61 -1.19
CA PRO A 419 -14.06 -22.28 -0.02
C PRO A 419 -14.17 -20.79 0.34
N TYR A 420 -14.27 -20.47 1.64
CA TYR A 420 -14.12 -19.12 2.16
C TYR A 420 -13.73 -19.13 3.63
N ASP A 421 -13.07 -18.08 4.09
CA ASP A 421 -12.56 -17.97 5.45
C ASP A 421 -13.31 -16.97 6.31
N VAL A 422 -13.83 -15.88 5.73
CA VAL A 422 -14.33 -14.75 6.51
C VAL A 422 -15.64 -14.23 5.92
N ILE A 423 -16.64 -14.03 6.78
CA ILE A 423 -17.83 -13.25 6.45
C ILE A 423 -17.79 -11.92 7.20
N TRP A 424 -18.31 -10.85 6.59
CA TRP A 424 -18.23 -9.49 7.09
C TRP A 424 -19.60 -8.91 7.36
N LEU A 425 -19.70 -8.06 8.40
CA LEU A 425 -20.88 -7.24 8.68
C LEU A 425 -20.52 -5.76 8.53
N ASP A 426 -21.28 -5.07 7.69
CA ASP A 426 -21.26 -3.63 7.48
C ASP A 426 -22.14 -2.93 8.53
N ILE A 427 -22.28 -1.61 8.50
CA ILE A 427 -22.78 -0.75 9.59
C ILE A 427 -24.14 -1.14 10.18
N GLU A 428 -25.03 -1.77 9.42
CA GLU A 428 -26.38 -2.11 9.86
C GLU A 428 -26.47 -3.29 10.83
N TYR A 429 -25.34 -3.94 11.17
CA TYR A 429 -25.39 -4.94 12.27
C TYR A 429 -25.55 -4.27 13.64
N THR A 430 -25.31 -2.95 13.72
CA THR A 430 -25.30 -2.18 14.94
C THR A 430 -26.72 -1.70 15.33
N ASP A 431 -26.94 -1.43 16.62
CA ASP A 431 -28.16 -0.79 17.12
C ASP A 431 -28.18 0.69 16.68
N GLU A 432 -28.96 1.04 15.67
CA GLU A 432 -29.11 2.41 15.14
C GLU A 432 -27.77 3.10 14.79
N ILE A 433 -26.82 2.35 14.23
CA ILE A 433 -25.46 2.82 13.91
C ILE A 433 -24.74 3.36 15.15
N LYS A 434 -24.86 2.68 16.29
CA LYS A 434 -24.05 2.83 17.49
C LYS A 434 -22.97 1.75 17.52
N TYR A 435 -21.74 2.11 17.24
CA TYR A 435 -20.64 1.13 17.22
C TYR A 435 -20.46 0.42 18.58
N PHE A 436 -19.90 -0.79 18.57
CA PHE A 436 -19.77 -1.68 19.74
C PHE A 436 -21.10 -2.24 20.26
N THR A 437 -22.17 -2.17 19.46
CA THR A 437 -23.47 -2.78 19.76
C THR A 437 -23.90 -3.73 18.62
N PHE A 438 -24.85 -4.61 18.91
CA PHE A 438 -25.57 -5.38 17.89
C PHE A 438 -27.03 -4.99 17.95
N ASP A 439 -27.70 -4.93 16.78
CA ASP A 439 -29.13 -4.68 16.70
C ASP A 439 -29.90 -5.82 17.40
N PRO A 440 -30.67 -5.52 18.45
CA PRO A 440 -31.36 -6.54 19.24
C PRO A 440 -32.51 -7.24 18.49
N HIS A 441 -32.90 -6.77 17.31
CA HIS A 441 -33.99 -7.32 16.52
C HIS A 441 -33.46 -8.25 15.42
N SER A 442 -32.40 -7.87 14.73
CA SER A 442 -31.86 -8.59 13.57
C SER A 442 -30.70 -9.52 13.94
N PHE A 443 -29.98 -9.22 15.01
CA PHE A 443 -28.81 -9.95 15.53
C PHE A 443 -29.00 -10.30 17.00
N THR A 444 -29.99 -11.14 17.29
CA THR A 444 -30.44 -11.46 18.67
C THR A 444 -29.46 -12.35 19.43
N ASP A 445 -28.68 -13.19 18.75
CA ASP A 445 -27.63 -14.06 19.31
C ASP A 445 -26.38 -14.07 18.40
N PRO A 446 -25.63 -12.96 18.34
CA PRO A 446 -24.42 -12.88 17.50
C PRO A 446 -23.35 -13.89 17.90
N ILE A 447 -23.34 -14.36 19.16
CA ILE A 447 -22.47 -15.45 19.62
C ILE A 447 -22.76 -16.74 18.86
N SER A 448 -24.00 -17.01 18.48
CA SER A 448 -24.35 -18.19 17.68
C SER A 448 -23.76 -18.16 16.27
N ILE A 449 -23.66 -16.96 15.66
CA ILE A 449 -22.94 -16.77 14.38
C ILE A 449 -21.46 -17.14 14.56
N GLY A 450 -20.81 -16.54 15.57
CA GLY A 450 -19.41 -16.80 15.86
C GLY A 450 -19.10 -18.28 16.09
N LYS A 451 -19.97 -18.99 16.84
CA LYS A 451 -19.83 -20.45 17.06
C LYS A 451 -20.02 -21.28 15.80
N GLN A 452 -21.00 -20.94 14.93
CA GLN A 452 -21.19 -21.62 13.66
C GLN A 452 -19.96 -21.48 12.78
N LEU A 453 -19.46 -20.26 12.60
CA LEU A 453 -18.28 -19.96 11.80
C LEU A 453 -17.04 -20.69 12.34
N ASP A 454 -16.81 -20.65 13.66
CA ASP A 454 -15.67 -21.32 14.30
C ASP A 454 -15.69 -22.83 14.11
N SER A 455 -16.88 -23.45 14.12
CA SER A 455 -17.04 -24.90 13.85
C SER A 455 -16.59 -25.31 12.44
N HIS A 456 -16.54 -24.37 11.51
CA HIS A 456 -16.05 -24.52 10.13
C HIS A 456 -14.64 -23.95 9.93
N GLY A 457 -14.00 -23.45 10.99
CA GLY A 457 -12.69 -22.80 10.95
C GLY A 457 -12.73 -21.41 10.32
N ARG A 458 -13.88 -20.76 10.29
CA ARG A 458 -14.12 -19.44 9.69
C ARG A 458 -14.14 -18.31 10.70
N LYS A 459 -14.08 -17.07 10.23
CA LYS A 459 -13.98 -15.85 11.01
C LYS A 459 -15.13 -14.89 10.68
N LEU A 460 -15.37 -13.96 11.60
CA LEU A 460 -16.25 -12.82 11.44
C LEU A 460 -15.41 -11.54 11.43
N VAL A 461 -15.72 -10.60 10.57
CA VAL A 461 -15.22 -9.23 10.64
C VAL A 461 -16.41 -8.28 10.77
N VAL A 462 -16.31 -7.31 11.65
CA VAL A 462 -17.30 -6.25 11.83
C VAL A 462 -16.67 -4.89 11.66
N ILE A 463 -17.42 -3.94 11.10
CA ILE A 463 -16.95 -2.58 10.88
C ILE A 463 -17.04 -1.77 12.18
N ILE A 464 -16.01 -0.96 12.46
CA ILE A 464 -15.96 0.06 13.52
C ILE A 464 -15.29 1.30 12.94
N ASP A 465 -16.04 2.39 12.82
CA ASP A 465 -15.57 3.66 12.29
C ASP A 465 -15.18 4.66 13.38
N PRO A 466 -14.40 5.72 13.05
CA PRO A 466 -13.87 6.66 14.03
C PRO A 466 -14.90 7.66 14.58
N HIS A 467 -16.05 7.81 13.90
CA HIS A 467 -17.11 8.73 14.28
C HIS A 467 -18.13 8.05 15.21
N ILE A 468 -18.32 8.61 16.38
CA ILE A 468 -19.20 8.09 17.42
C ILE A 468 -20.49 8.89 17.44
N LYS A 469 -21.64 8.21 17.30
CA LYS A 469 -22.98 8.83 17.30
C LYS A 469 -23.16 9.72 18.53
N ARG A 470 -23.54 10.98 18.31
CA ARG A 470 -23.84 11.91 19.38
C ARG A 470 -25.32 11.82 19.77
N VAL A 471 -25.62 11.02 20.78
CA VAL A 471 -26.97 10.79 21.31
C VAL A 471 -26.89 10.54 22.82
N ASP A 472 -27.93 10.95 23.54
CA ASP A 472 -28.07 10.70 24.97
C ASP A 472 -28.24 9.20 25.25
N ASN A 473 -27.80 8.73 26.42
CA ASN A 473 -27.83 7.33 26.83
C ASN A 473 -27.00 6.38 25.99
N TYR A 474 -25.95 6.90 25.32
CA TYR A 474 -24.93 6.08 24.66
C TYR A 474 -23.60 6.22 25.42
N PRO A 475 -23.29 5.26 26.31
CA PRO A 475 -22.18 5.38 27.25
C PRO A 475 -20.81 5.65 26.60
N ILE A 476 -20.60 5.18 25.37
CA ILE A 476 -19.34 5.40 24.64
C ILE A 476 -19.21 6.89 24.28
N ASN A 477 -20.28 7.51 23.78
CA ASN A 477 -20.24 8.95 23.48
C ASN A 477 -20.13 9.80 24.77
N GLU A 478 -20.83 9.41 25.84
CA GLU A 478 -20.74 10.10 27.11
C GLU A 478 -19.32 10.05 27.71
N GLN A 479 -18.63 8.90 27.56
CA GLN A 479 -17.23 8.76 27.98
C GLN A 479 -16.29 9.55 27.07
N LEU A 480 -16.47 9.49 25.74
CA LEU A 480 -15.66 10.22 24.78
C LEU A 480 -15.65 11.73 25.11
N GLN A 481 -16.83 12.29 25.42
CA GLN A 481 -16.98 13.71 25.77
C GLN A 481 -16.47 14.02 27.17
N SER A 482 -16.91 13.27 28.20
CA SER A 482 -16.60 13.57 29.59
C SER A 482 -15.12 13.39 29.94
N LEU A 483 -14.42 12.51 29.25
CA LEU A 483 -12.96 12.27 29.40
C LEU A 483 -12.11 13.14 28.48
N ASP A 484 -12.74 13.97 27.64
CA ASP A 484 -12.08 14.85 26.69
C ASP A 484 -11.13 14.10 25.72
N LEU A 485 -11.70 13.13 24.99
CA LEU A 485 -10.95 12.22 24.10
C LEU A 485 -11.23 12.44 22.63
N ALA A 486 -12.05 13.42 22.30
CA ALA A 486 -12.46 13.76 20.94
C ALA A 486 -11.59 14.86 20.33
N VAL A 487 -11.64 14.95 18.99
CA VAL A 487 -11.11 16.09 18.23
C VAL A 487 -11.89 17.36 18.61
N HIS A 488 -11.21 18.51 18.67
CA HIS A 488 -11.79 19.81 18.95
C HIS A 488 -11.92 20.66 17.67
N ASP A 489 -12.86 21.57 17.65
CA ASP A 489 -12.90 22.64 16.65
C ASP A 489 -11.85 23.73 16.96
N LYS A 490 -11.70 24.68 16.05
CA LYS A 490 -10.77 25.80 16.22
C LYS A 490 -11.01 26.68 17.44
N ASP A 491 -12.20 26.61 18.05
CA ASP A 491 -12.57 27.37 19.24
C ASP A 491 -12.36 26.57 20.54
N GLY A 492 -11.81 25.35 20.43
CA GLY A 492 -11.51 24.45 21.53
C GLY A 492 -12.71 23.68 22.07
N LYS A 493 -13.83 23.62 21.34
CA LYS A 493 -14.99 22.81 21.69
C LYS A 493 -14.87 21.45 20.99
N ILE A 494 -15.47 20.41 21.56
CA ILE A 494 -15.55 19.11 20.91
C ILE A 494 -16.16 19.28 19.52
N TYR A 495 -15.44 18.82 18.49
CA TYR A 495 -15.87 18.89 17.10
C TYR A 495 -17.09 18.00 16.85
N GLU A 496 -18.06 18.54 16.13
CA GLU A 496 -19.29 17.88 15.71
C GLU A 496 -19.41 17.94 14.19
N GLY A 497 -19.69 16.80 13.58
CA GLY A 497 -19.91 16.69 12.12
C GLY A 497 -20.94 15.63 11.80
N ASP A 498 -21.31 15.52 10.52
CA ASP A 498 -22.25 14.53 10.03
C ASP A 498 -21.51 13.34 9.39
N CYS A 499 -21.95 12.12 9.75
CA CYS A 499 -21.54 10.88 9.07
C CYS A 499 -22.70 9.87 9.16
N TRP A 500 -22.43 8.59 8.94
CA TRP A 500 -23.46 7.53 8.88
C TRP A 500 -24.47 7.54 10.04
N PRO A 501 -24.08 7.79 11.33
CA PRO A 501 -25.04 7.84 12.41
C PRO A 501 -25.85 9.15 12.47
N GLY A 502 -25.57 10.12 11.61
CA GLY A 502 -25.94 11.52 11.72
C GLY A 502 -24.90 12.30 12.51
N LEU A 503 -25.33 13.20 13.40
CA LEU A 503 -24.43 14.01 14.20
C LEU A 503 -23.50 13.14 15.05
N SER A 504 -22.19 13.36 14.91
CA SER A 504 -21.13 12.51 15.46
C SER A 504 -19.98 13.31 16.05
N ASN A 505 -19.22 12.68 16.93
CA ASN A 505 -17.91 13.17 17.40
C ASN A 505 -16.81 12.16 16.97
N TRP A 506 -15.62 12.64 16.63
CA TRP A 506 -14.47 11.82 16.21
C TRP A 506 -13.49 11.63 17.37
N ILE A 507 -13.04 10.38 17.57
CA ILE A 507 -11.96 10.10 18.53
C ILE A 507 -10.65 10.72 18.04
N ASP A 508 -9.90 11.34 18.95
CA ASP A 508 -8.55 11.83 18.69
C ASP A 508 -7.49 10.78 19.01
N CYS A 509 -7.08 9.97 18.02
CA CYS A 509 -6.07 8.92 18.19
C CYS A 509 -4.64 9.46 18.37
N PHE A 510 -4.39 10.76 18.21
CA PHE A 510 -3.12 11.37 18.63
C PHE A 510 -3.02 11.46 20.16
N ASN A 511 -4.15 11.53 20.86
CA ASN A 511 -4.23 11.56 22.31
C ASN A 511 -3.91 10.18 22.93
N PRO A 512 -2.83 10.02 23.71
CA PRO A 512 -2.49 8.73 24.32
C PRO A 512 -3.58 8.21 25.27
N LYS A 513 -4.35 9.09 25.93
CA LYS A 513 -5.48 8.68 26.79
C LYS A 513 -6.62 8.10 25.96
N ALA A 514 -6.89 8.70 24.78
CA ALA A 514 -7.91 8.19 23.86
C ALA A 514 -7.53 6.78 23.34
N ARG A 515 -6.27 6.54 22.99
CA ARG A 515 -5.81 5.21 22.59
C ARG A 515 -5.94 4.16 23.69
N GLU A 516 -5.61 4.50 24.93
CA GLU A 516 -5.78 3.56 26.05
C GLU A 516 -7.26 3.29 26.35
N TRP A 517 -8.11 4.30 26.30
CA TRP A 517 -9.55 4.12 26.43
C TRP A 517 -10.11 3.26 25.28
N TRP A 518 -9.71 3.50 24.02
CA TRP A 518 -10.13 2.74 22.85
C TRP A 518 -9.88 1.25 22.99
N LYS A 519 -8.72 0.85 23.56
CA LYS A 519 -8.40 -0.55 23.85
C LYS A 519 -9.43 -1.21 24.79
N THR A 520 -10.01 -0.45 25.69
CA THR A 520 -10.99 -1.00 26.65
C THR A 520 -12.31 -1.38 25.99
N LEU A 521 -12.70 -0.68 24.92
CA LEU A 521 -13.96 -0.93 24.22
C LEU A 521 -13.98 -2.29 23.53
N TYR A 522 -12.84 -2.80 23.07
CA TYR A 522 -12.74 -4.07 22.35
C TYR A 522 -12.73 -5.31 23.25
N LYS A 523 -12.63 -5.16 24.58
CA LYS A 523 -12.72 -6.30 25.48
C LYS A 523 -14.06 -7.00 25.35
N TYR A 524 -14.08 -8.34 25.47
CA TYR A 524 -15.30 -9.12 25.27
C TYR A 524 -16.45 -8.74 26.22
N GLU A 525 -16.12 -8.28 27.42
CA GLU A 525 -17.10 -7.75 28.39
C GLU A 525 -17.69 -6.39 28.03
N ASN A 526 -17.06 -5.62 27.14
CA ASN A 526 -17.51 -4.31 26.69
C ASN A 526 -18.08 -4.36 25.26
N PHE A 527 -17.57 -5.24 24.42
CA PHE A 527 -18.12 -5.50 23.09
C PHE A 527 -18.85 -6.83 23.08
N ASN A 528 -20.03 -6.83 23.71
CA ASN A 528 -20.89 -8.00 23.80
C ASN A 528 -21.29 -8.53 22.42
N GLY A 529 -21.34 -9.84 22.26
CA GLY A 529 -21.68 -10.48 20.97
C GLY A 529 -20.46 -10.83 20.12
N THR A 530 -19.25 -10.44 20.51
CA THR A 530 -18.01 -10.80 19.83
C THR A 530 -17.27 -11.96 20.52
N MET A 531 -16.47 -12.69 19.72
CA MET A 531 -15.69 -13.85 20.15
C MET A 531 -14.23 -13.76 19.68
N GLU A 532 -13.40 -14.76 20.04
CA GLU A 532 -12.00 -14.83 19.61
C GLU A 532 -11.80 -14.89 18.08
N ASN A 533 -12.82 -15.32 17.34
CA ASN A 533 -12.84 -15.36 15.88
C ASN A 533 -13.45 -14.10 15.24
N THR A 534 -13.68 -13.02 16.01
CA THR A 534 -14.19 -11.74 15.53
C THR A 534 -13.06 -10.74 15.39
N PHE A 535 -12.90 -10.16 14.18
CA PHE A 535 -11.89 -9.17 13.82
C PHE A 535 -12.55 -7.88 13.33
N ILE A 536 -11.76 -6.87 12.96
CA ILE A 536 -12.25 -5.50 12.79
C ILE A 536 -11.89 -4.95 11.40
N TRP A 537 -12.82 -4.16 10.88
CA TRP A 537 -12.66 -3.30 9.71
C TRP A 537 -12.75 -1.84 10.16
N ASN A 538 -11.75 -1.03 9.82
CA ASN A 538 -11.71 0.40 9.99
C ASN A 538 -11.97 1.10 8.66
N ASP A 539 -13.14 1.71 8.54
CA ASP A 539 -13.55 2.52 7.41
C ASP A 539 -13.65 3.99 7.81
N MET A 540 -13.86 4.89 6.87
CA MET A 540 -14.17 6.31 7.09
C MET A 540 -13.10 7.10 7.88
N ASN A 541 -11.87 6.61 7.90
CA ASN A 541 -10.79 7.10 8.77
C ASN A 541 -9.79 8.06 8.11
N GLU A 542 -10.13 8.65 6.97
CA GLU A 542 -9.38 9.74 6.30
C GLU A 542 -9.19 10.98 7.21
N PRO A 543 -10.19 11.53 7.97
CA PRO A 543 -11.54 11.08 8.26
C PRO A 543 -12.59 11.59 7.26
N SER A 544 -13.60 10.77 6.93
CA SER A 544 -14.74 11.20 6.13
C SER A 544 -15.77 11.94 6.99
N VAL A 545 -16.24 13.10 6.48
CA VAL A 545 -17.29 13.95 7.07
C VAL A 545 -18.18 14.46 5.94
N PHE A 546 -19.45 14.04 5.92
CA PHE A 546 -20.33 14.21 4.75
C PHE A 546 -20.52 15.64 4.27
N HIS A 547 -20.58 16.61 5.16
CA HIS A 547 -20.75 18.03 4.81
C HIS A 547 -19.50 18.85 5.15
N GLY A 548 -18.39 18.18 5.38
CA GLY A 548 -17.10 18.82 5.62
C GLY A 548 -16.45 19.34 4.33
N PRO A 549 -15.47 20.24 4.43
CA PRO A 549 -14.71 20.70 3.27
C PRO A 549 -13.95 19.53 2.63
N GLU A 550 -14.13 19.31 1.32
CA GLU A 550 -13.54 18.18 0.60
C GLU A 550 -13.92 16.81 1.19
N THR A 551 -15.16 16.69 1.71
CA THR A 551 -15.70 15.48 2.37
C THR A 551 -14.83 15.01 3.55
N THR A 552 -14.13 15.93 4.21
CA THR A 552 -13.32 15.62 5.38
C THR A 552 -13.44 16.67 6.48
N MET A 553 -12.68 16.52 7.53
CA MET A 553 -12.67 17.42 8.67
C MET A 553 -12.04 18.78 8.33
N PRO A 554 -12.53 19.90 8.89
CA PRO A 554 -11.88 21.21 8.74
C PRO A 554 -10.40 21.18 9.13
N LYS A 555 -9.55 21.81 8.31
CA LYS A 555 -8.10 21.85 8.49
C LYS A 555 -7.65 22.59 9.76
N ASP A 556 -8.48 23.50 10.28
CA ASP A 556 -8.24 24.28 11.51
C ASP A 556 -8.79 23.62 12.79
N ASN A 557 -9.30 22.39 12.71
CA ASN A 557 -9.61 21.59 13.91
C ASN A 557 -8.34 21.25 14.70
N LEU A 558 -8.50 21.01 15.99
CA LEU A 558 -7.39 20.79 16.92
C LEU A 558 -7.36 19.34 17.42
N HIS A 559 -6.19 18.74 17.33
CA HIS A 559 -5.84 17.45 17.91
C HIS A 559 -5.06 17.62 19.22
N PHE A 560 -4.78 16.50 19.85
CA PHE A 560 -3.97 16.44 21.07
C PHE A 560 -2.69 17.29 20.95
N ASP A 561 -2.40 18.05 21.99
CA ASP A 561 -1.24 18.94 22.07
C ASP A 561 -1.33 20.13 21.10
N ASP A 562 -2.57 20.54 20.77
CA ASP A 562 -2.94 21.70 19.93
C ASP A 562 -2.38 21.66 18.48
N TRP A 563 -2.13 20.47 17.94
CA TRP A 563 -1.83 20.33 16.52
C TRP A 563 -3.07 20.59 15.67
N GLU A 564 -2.97 21.42 14.64
CA GLU A 564 -4.04 21.59 13.67
C GLU A 564 -4.20 20.35 12.79
N HIS A 565 -5.43 20.07 12.39
CA HIS A 565 -5.74 18.94 11.51
C HIS A 565 -4.92 19.01 10.21
N ARG A 566 -4.68 20.22 9.65
CA ARG A 566 -3.79 20.41 8.48
C ARG A 566 -2.40 19.81 8.65
N ASP A 567 -1.87 19.80 9.86
CA ASP A 567 -0.53 19.31 10.18
C ASP A 567 -0.43 17.79 10.17
N VAL A 568 -1.54 17.10 10.50
CA VAL A 568 -1.56 15.67 10.82
C VAL A 568 -2.55 14.85 9.99
N HIS A 569 -3.24 15.48 9.04
CA HIS A 569 -4.35 14.90 8.28
C HIS A 569 -4.04 13.50 7.73
N ASN A 570 -2.96 13.35 6.97
CA ASN A 570 -2.61 12.05 6.35
C ASN A 570 -2.20 10.97 7.36
N LEU A 571 -1.89 11.34 8.61
CA LEU A 571 -1.61 10.40 9.72
C LEU A 571 -2.88 9.93 10.45
N ASN A 572 -4.01 10.62 10.29
CA ASN A 572 -5.22 10.33 11.06
C ASN A 572 -5.66 8.85 10.92
N GLY A 573 -5.79 8.37 9.70
CA GLY A 573 -6.17 6.97 9.44
C GLY A 573 -5.17 5.98 10.01
N MET A 574 -3.88 6.24 9.90
CA MET A 574 -2.83 5.39 10.47
C MET A 574 -2.90 5.32 11.99
N THR A 575 -3.14 6.44 12.69
CA THR A 575 -3.22 6.45 14.16
C THR A 575 -4.44 5.69 14.67
N TYR A 576 -5.56 5.79 13.94
CA TYR A 576 -6.78 5.03 14.22
C TYR A 576 -6.56 3.51 13.99
N HIS A 577 -6.01 3.14 12.84
CA HIS A 577 -5.67 1.75 12.50
C HIS A 577 -4.73 1.12 13.54
N HIS A 578 -3.68 1.85 13.93
CA HIS A 578 -2.76 1.43 14.99
C HIS A 578 -3.47 1.22 16.33
N SER A 579 -4.37 2.12 16.70
CA SER A 579 -5.13 2.03 17.96
C SER A 579 -6.01 0.78 18.00
N THR A 580 -6.67 0.44 16.89
CA THR A 580 -7.49 -0.76 16.74
C THR A 580 -6.63 -2.04 16.75
N PHE A 581 -5.47 -2.01 16.06
CA PHE A 581 -4.52 -3.13 16.07
C PHE A 581 -4.05 -3.45 17.51
N GLU A 582 -3.64 -2.46 18.28
CA GLU A 582 -3.20 -2.63 19.68
C GLU A 582 -4.37 -3.07 20.60
N ALA A 583 -5.59 -2.62 20.30
CA ALA A 583 -6.79 -3.06 21.01
C ALA A 583 -7.04 -4.56 20.84
N LEU A 584 -7.00 -5.06 19.60
CA LEU A 584 -7.16 -6.49 19.33
C LEU A 584 -6.02 -7.33 19.91
N LYS A 585 -4.79 -6.85 19.82
CA LYS A 585 -3.61 -7.53 20.38
C LYS A 585 -3.69 -7.69 21.91
N SER A 586 -4.32 -6.75 22.59
CA SER A 586 -4.47 -6.72 24.05
C SER A 586 -5.83 -7.25 24.54
N ARG A 587 -6.70 -7.72 23.66
CA ARG A 587 -8.10 -8.07 23.94
C ARG A 587 -8.27 -9.15 24.99
N LYS A 588 -7.36 -10.12 25.03
CA LYS A 588 -7.32 -11.19 26.02
C LYS A 588 -5.99 -11.19 26.77
N LYS A 589 -6.05 -11.04 28.08
CA LYS A 589 -4.85 -11.00 28.93
C LYS A 589 -4.08 -12.32 28.87
N GLY A 590 -2.79 -12.25 28.46
CA GLY A 590 -1.87 -13.39 28.46
C GLY A 590 -1.92 -14.27 27.22
N GLU A 591 -2.75 -13.99 26.23
CA GLU A 591 -2.71 -14.59 24.90
C GLU A 591 -2.44 -13.49 23.87
N PHE A 592 -1.32 -13.62 23.16
CA PHE A 592 -0.98 -12.68 22.07
C PHE A 592 -1.22 -13.42 20.75
N ARG A 593 -2.37 -13.15 20.12
CA ARG A 593 -2.64 -13.56 18.73
C ARG A 593 -2.35 -12.40 17.78
N ARG A 594 -1.98 -12.72 16.56
CA ARG A 594 -1.81 -11.71 15.50
C ARG A 594 -3.18 -11.07 15.21
N PRO A 595 -3.34 -9.76 15.33
CA PRO A 595 -4.57 -9.09 14.92
C PRO A 595 -4.78 -9.17 13.41
N PHE A 596 -6.03 -9.02 12.99
CA PHE A 596 -6.38 -8.65 11.62
C PHE A 596 -7.25 -7.40 11.68
N VAL A 597 -6.80 -6.35 11.01
CA VAL A 597 -7.54 -5.09 10.83
C VAL A 597 -7.41 -4.69 9.37
N LEU A 598 -8.54 -4.39 8.72
CA LEU A 598 -8.56 -3.75 7.40
C LEU A 598 -8.71 -2.24 7.61
N THR A 599 -7.95 -1.42 6.89
CA THR A 599 -8.06 0.04 6.92
C THR A 599 -8.29 0.62 5.54
N ARG A 600 -9.12 1.69 5.42
CA ARG A 600 -9.25 2.47 4.21
C ARG A 600 -8.14 3.49 4.06
N ALA A 601 -8.00 4.37 5.04
CA ALA A 601 -6.95 5.38 5.04
C ALA A 601 -5.66 4.89 5.72
N PHE A 602 -4.53 5.31 5.17
CA PHE A 602 -3.20 4.88 5.61
C PHE A 602 -2.13 5.93 5.30
N PHE A 603 -0.95 5.73 5.91
CA PHE A 603 0.27 6.51 5.68
C PHE A 603 1.50 5.60 5.75
N SER A 604 2.72 6.12 5.43
CA SER A 604 3.97 5.36 5.56
C SER A 604 4.13 4.73 6.95
N GLY A 605 4.20 3.41 7.03
CA GLY A 605 4.28 2.65 8.29
C GLY A 605 2.97 1.93 8.68
N SER A 606 1.84 2.20 8.03
CA SER A 606 0.57 1.52 8.28
C SER A 606 0.61 0.02 7.99
N GLN A 607 1.50 -0.44 7.11
CA GLN A 607 1.70 -1.86 6.78
C GLN A 607 2.01 -2.74 8.00
N ARG A 608 2.43 -2.16 9.10
CA ARG A 608 2.69 -2.84 10.36
C ARG A 608 1.43 -3.32 11.09
N PHE A 609 0.26 -2.82 10.71
CA PHE A 609 -0.95 -2.99 11.51
C PHE A 609 -2.03 -3.83 10.82
N GLY A 610 -1.91 -4.15 9.54
CA GLY A 610 -2.89 -4.99 8.86
C GLY A 610 -2.91 -4.83 7.35
N ALA A 611 -4.11 -4.94 6.77
CA ALA A 611 -4.36 -4.82 5.34
C ALA A 611 -5.07 -3.51 4.99
N MET A 612 -5.06 -3.16 3.69
CA MET A 612 -5.83 -2.06 3.13
C MET A 612 -6.59 -2.51 1.88
N TRP A 613 -7.60 -1.73 1.47
CA TRP A 613 -8.23 -1.87 0.16
C TRP A 613 -8.33 -0.50 -0.54
N THR A 614 -8.54 -0.52 -1.86
CA THR A 614 -8.54 0.69 -2.69
C THR A 614 -9.83 1.52 -2.61
N GLY A 615 -10.66 1.29 -1.59
CA GLY A 615 -11.93 2.00 -1.37
C GLY A 615 -13.03 1.63 -2.36
N ASP A 616 -13.94 2.57 -2.60
CA ASP A 616 -15.24 2.34 -3.24
C ASP A 616 -15.15 2.46 -4.76
N ASN A 617 -14.80 1.36 -5.42
CA ASN A 617 -14.62 1.24 -6.86
C ASN A 617 -15.92 0.92 -7.62
N LEU A 618 -15.94 1.13 -8.93
CA LEU A 618 -17.05 0.81 -9.81
C LEU A 618 -16.94 -0.62 -10.37
N ALA A 619 -18.12 -1.21 -10.63
CA ALA A 619 -18.25 -2.51 -11.27
C ALA A 619 -18.09 -2.42 -12.79
N ASP A 620 -16.90 -2.02 -13.27
CA ASP A 620 -16.56 -1.91 -14.68
C ASP A 620 -15.17 -2.47 -15.02
N TRP A 621 -14.88 -2.62 -16.31
CA TRP A 621 -13.64 -3.20 -16.80
C TRP A 621 -12.43 -2.29 -16.55
N GLY A 622 -12.63 -0.96 -16.56
CA GLY A 622 -11.55 -0.01 -16.29
C GLY A 622 -11.07 -0.09 -14.84
N HIS A 623 -12.01 -0.20 -13.88
CA HIS A 623 -11.67 -0.39 -12.46
C HIS A 623 -11.01 -1.75 -12.20
N LEU A 624 -11.42 -2.81 -12.90
CA LEU A 624 -10.71 -4.10 -12.85
C LEU A 624 -9.26 -3.95 -13.33
N GLN A 625 -9.05 -3.30 -14.48
CA GLN A 625 -7.72 -3.09 -15.05
C GLN A 625 -6.83 -2.25 -14.13
N THR A 626 -7.35 -1.11 -13.67
CA THR A 626 -6.62 -0.17 -12.81
C THR A 626 -6.25 -0.78 -11.47
N SER A 627 -7.08 -1.68 -10.92
CA SER A 627 -6.78 -2.36 -9.65
C SER A 627 -5.45 -3.10 -9.68
N ILE A 628 -5.06 -3.70 -10.81
CA ILE A 628 -3.79 -4.43 -10.95
C ILE A 628 -2.62 -3.47 -10.74
N THR A 629 -2.65 -2.33 -11.44
CA THR A 629 -1.62 -1.29 -11.34
C THR A 629 -1.55 -0.67 -9.95
N MET A 630 -2.71 -0.37 -9.35
CA MET A 630 -2.78 0.19 -7.98
C MET A 630 -2.15 -0.75 -6.95
N LEU A 631 -2.45 -2.06 -7.00
CA LEU A 631 -1.93 -3.03 -6.05
C LEU A 631 -0.43 -3.30 -6.23
N ILE A 632 0.08 -3.28 -7.46
CA ILE A 632 1.52 -3.35 -7.74
C ILE A 632 2.21 -2.11 -7.15
N ASN A 633 1.66 -0.93 -7.40
CA ASN A 633 2.21 0.35 -6.91
C ASN A 633 2.19 0.42 -5.39
N GLN A 634 1.10 -0.04 -4.76
CA GLN A 634 0.98 -0.14 -3.31
C GLN A 634 2.05 -1.07 -2.71
N GLY A 635 2.28 -2.22 -3.36
CA GLY A 635 3.29 -3.20 -2.91
C GLY A 635 4.71 -2.67 -2.95
N ILE A 636 5.13 -2.01 -4.03
CA ILE A 636 6.47 -1.42 -4.14
C ILE A 636 6.67 -0.19 -3.26
N SER A 637 5.57 0.42 -2.80
CA SER A 637 5.58 1.53 -1.84
C SER A 637 5.55 1.05 -0.38
N GLY A 638 5.71 -0.26 -0.14
CA GLY A 638 5.90 -0.84 1.19
C GLY A 638 4.63 -1.33 1.88
N PHE A 639 3.44 -1.24 1.26
CA PHE A 639 2.20 -1.78 1.82
C PHE A 639 1.63 -2.91 0.94
N PRO A 640 2.28 -4.10 0.93
CA PRO A 640 1.93 -5.17 0.00
C PRO A 640 0.64 -5.93 0.37
N PHE A 641 0.11 -5.83 1.60
CA PHE A 641 -1.14 -6.49 2.00
C PHE A 641 -2.34 -5.65 1.58
N SER A 642 -2.60 -5.60 0.29
CA SER A 642 -3.57 -4.73 -0.36
C SER A 642 -4.53 -5.50 -1.25
N GLY A 643 -5.74 -4.96 -1.47
CA GLY A 643 -6.77 -5.51 -2.35
C GLY A 643 -7.69 -4.45 -2.90
N ALA A 644 -8.55 -4.83 -3.86
CA ALA A 644 -9.64 -4.02 -4.37
C ALA A 644 -10.94 -4.80 -4.24
N ASP A 645 -12.08 -4.13 -4.05
CA ASP A 645 -13.37 -4.79 -3.92
C ASP A 645 -13.72 -5.55 -5.19
N VAL A 646 -13.83 -6.89 -5.04
CA VAL A 646 -14.04 -7.80 -6.17
C VAL A 646 -15.43 -7.64 -6.72
N ALA A 647 -15.49 -7.45 -8.02
CA ALA A 647 -16.65 -7.16 -8.83
C ALA A 647 -17.18 -5.72 -8.68
N GLY A 648 -16.37 -4.82 -8.09
CA GLY A 648 -16.70 -3.42 -7.84
C GLY A 648 -17.63 -3.24 -6.65
N PHE A 649 -17.53 -2.13 -5.94
CA PHE A 649 -18.44 -1.81 -4.85
C PHE A 649 -19.78 -1.31 -5.40
N PHE A 650 -19.77 -0.29 -6.26
CA PHE A 650 -20.96 0.26 -6.90
C PHE A 650 -21.29 -0.41 -8.23
N GLY A 651 -22.59 -0.54 -8.51
CA GLY A 651 -23.12 -1.02 -9.78
C GLY A 651 -23.34 -2.54 -9.83
N ASP A 652 -24.04 -2.97 -10.86
CA ASP A 652 -24.45 -4.36 -11.09
C ASP A 652 -23.72 -4.95 -12.31
N PRO A 653 -22.56 -5.58 -12.11
CA PRO A 653 -21.75 -6.11 -13.21
C PRO A 653 -22.38 -7.31 -13.90
N GLU A 654 -22.02 -7.51 -15.17
CA GLU A 654 -22.34 -8.74 -15.91
C GLU A 654 -21.50 -9.93 -15.41
N SER A 655 -21.99 -11.15 -15.66
CA SER A 655 -21.35 -12.37 -15.14
C SER A 655 -19.91 -12.57 -15.65
N GLU A 656 -19.60 -12.14 -16.87
CA GLU A 656 -18.24 -12.20 -17.42
C GLU A 656 -17.29 -11.34 -16.60
N LEU A 657 -17.63 -10.07 -16.34
CA LEU A 657 -16.82 -9.16 -15.54
C LEU A 657 -16.60 -9.71 -14.12
N ILE A 658 -17.66 -10.18 -13.46
CA ILE A 658 -17.54 -10.80 -12.12
C ILE A 658 -16.54 -11.95 -12.17
N THR A 659 -16.67 -12.84 -13.15
CA THR A 659 -15.83 -14.02 -13.28
C THR A 659 -14.37 -13.66 -13.51
N ARG A 660 -14.07 -12.72 -14.44
CA ARG A 660 -12.71 -12.22 -14.68
C ARG A 660 -12.14 -11.51 -13.45
N TRP A 661 -13.00 -10.83 -12.67
CA TRP A 661 -12.54 -10.21 -11.43
C TRP A 661 -12.17 -11.26 -10.37
N TYR A 662 -12.97 -12.34 -10.20
CA TYR A 662 -12.58 -13.45 -9.32
C TYR A 662 -11.26 -14.12 -9.74
N GLN A 663 -11.03 -14.27 -11.05
CA GLN A 663 -9.79 -14.82 -11.59
C GLN A 663 -8.59 -13.90 -11.28
N THR A 664 -8.75 -12.60 -11.47
CA THR A 664 -7.72 -11.59 -11.13
C THR A 664 -7.47 -11.55 -9.62
N ALA A 665 -8.54 -11.51 -8.84
CA ALA A 665 -8.47 -11.37 -7.39
C ALA A 665 -7.97 -12.63 -6.67
N ALA A 666 -7.97 -13.80 -7.32
CA ALA A 666 -7.25 -14.96 -6.82
C ALA A 666 -5.75 -14.66 -6.61
N PHE A 667 -5.25 -13.58 -7.25
CA PHE A 667 -3.89 -13.06 -7.11
C PHE A 667 -3.79 -11.71 -6.39
N TYR A 668 -4.87 -11.18 -5.81
CA TYR A 668 -4.75 -10.05 -4.88
C TYR A 668 -4.14 -10.52 -3.55
N PRO A 669 -3.23 -9.78 -2.96
CA PRO A 669 -2.74 -10.08 -1.62
C PRO A 669 -3.87 -10.16 -0.59
N PHE A 670 -4.79 -9.19 -0.57
CA PHE A 670 -6.05 -9.21 0.18
C PHE A 670 -7.24 -9.48 -0.78
N PHE A 671 -7.99 -10.55 -0.54
CA PHE A 671 -9.02 -11.05 -1.46
C PHE A 671 -10.42 -10.98 -0.83
N ARG A 672 -11.11 -9.85 -1.04
CA ARG A 672 -12.47 -9.60 -0.53
C ARG A 672 -13.43 -9.25 -1.66
N ALA A 673 -14.58 -9.94 -1.74
CA ALA A 673 -15.73 -9.43 -2.48
C ALA A 673 -16.57 -8.54 -1.58
N HIS A 674 -16.93 -7.37 -2.08
CA HIS A 674 -17.80 -6.41 -1.38
C HIS A 674 -18.75 -5.73 -2.38
N ALA A 675 -19.90 -5.22 -1.91
CA ALA A 675 -20.96 -4.68 -2.76
C ALA A 675 -21.82 -3.70 -1.98
N HIS A 676 -22.21 -2.59 -2.64
CA HIS A 676 -23.09 -1.57 -2.09
C HIS A 676 -24.51 -2.10 -1.81
N ILE A 677 -25.21 -1.48 -0.88
CA ILE A 677 -26.55 -1.86 -0.42
C ILE A 677 -27.58 -1.91 -1.55
N ASP A 678 -27.48 -0.99 -2.51
CA ASP A 678 -28.40 -0.89 -3.66
C ASP A 678 -28.11 -1.90 -4.78
N THR A 679 -27.05 -2.71 -4.67
CA THR A 679 -26.69 -3.71 -5.68
C THR A 679 -27.40 -5.04 -5.44
N ARG A 680 -27.63 -5.79 -6.51
CA ARG A 680 -28.15 -7.17 -6.39
C ARG A 680 -27.20 -8.07 -5.62
N ARG A 681 -27.74 -9.14 -5.01
CA ARG A 681 -26.94 -10.22 -4.42
C ARG A 681 -26.14 -10.93 -5.50
N ARG A 682 -24.85 -11.11 -5.27
CA ARG A 682 -23.91 -11.63 -6.27
C ARG A 682 -22.82 -12.53 -5.69
N GLU A 683 -23.13 -13.23 -4.61
CA GLU A 683 -22.25 -14.27 -4.08
C GLU A 683 -21.95 -15.31 -5.17
N PRO A 684 -20.76 -15.93 -5.21
CA PRO A 684 -20.32 -16.77 -6.33
C PRO A 684 -21.31 -17.87 -6.75
N TYR A 685 -22.08 -18.41 -5.81
CA TYR A 685 -23.09 -19.43 -6.07
C TYR A 685 -24.35 -18.91 -6.77
N LEU A 686 -24.50 -17.61 -6.96
CA LEU A 686 -25.65 -16.96 -7.64
C LEU A 686 -25.38 -16.62 -9.10
N LEU A 687 -24.17 -16.80 -9.59
CA LEU A 687 -23.78 -16.37 -10.94
C LEU A 687 -24.39 -17.23 -12.04
N GLY A 688 -24.79 -18.48 -11.72
CA GLY A 688 -25.25 -19.48 -12.70
C GLY A 688 -24.08 -20.10 -13.49
N ASP A 689 -24.33 -21.27 -14.10
CA ASP A 689 -23.34 -21.97 -14.92
C ASP A 689 -23.17 -21.29 -16.29
N PRO A 690 -21.94 -21.24 -16.83
CA PRO A 690 -20.71 -21.83 -16.28
C PRO A 690 -19.97 -20.96 -15.26
N TYR A 691 -20.41 -19.74 -14.99
CA TYR A 691 -19.70 -18.72 -14.23
C TYR A 691 -19.47 -19.10 -12.76
N THR A 692 -20.47 -19.73 -12.10
CA THR A 692 -20.32 -20.26 -10.73
C THR A 692 -19.17 -21.27 -10.65
N ALA A 693 -19.09 -22.20 -11.62
CA ALA A 693 -18.04 -23.21 -11.65
C ALA A 693 -16.65 -22.57 -11.86
N ILE A 694 -16.54 -21.57 -12.73
CA ILE A 694 -15.29 -20.88 -13.06
C ILE A 694 -14.81 -20.05 -11.86
N ALA A 695 -15.69 -19.26 -11.22
CA ALA A 695 -15.37 -18.51 -10.01
C ALA A 695 -14.92 -19.46 -8.88
N THR A 696 -15.62 -20.61 -8.73
CA THR A 696 -15.21 -21.65 -7.75
C THR A 696 -13.81 -22.20 -8.05
N ALA A 697 -13.48 -22.42 -9.31
CA ALA A 697 -12.15 -22.89 -9.73
C ALA A 697 -11.06 -21.85 -9.39
N ALA A 698 -11.32 -20.56 -9.61
CA ALA A 698 -10.39 -19.48 -9.24
C ALA A 698 -10.17 -19.42 -7.71
N LEU A 699 -11.24 -19.55 -6.92
CA LEU A 699 -11.15 -19.63 -5.46
C LEU A 699 -10.33 -20.86 -5.02
N ARG A 700 -10.60 -22.04 -5.59
CA ARG A 700 -9.84 -23.26 -5.27
C ARG A 700 -8.36 -23.15 -5.67
N LEU A 701 -8.05 -22.46 -6.78
CA LEU A 701 -6.66 -22.16 -7.16
C LEU A 701 -5.98 -21.34 -6.07
N ARG A 702 -6.62 -20.25 -5.58
CA ARG A 702 -6.11 -19.44 -4.45
C ARG A 702 -5.77 -20.32 -3.25
N TYR A 703 -6.72 -21.17 -2.85
CA TYR A 703 -6.54 -22.05 -1.70
C TYR A 703 -5.44 -23.08 -1.89
N SER A 704 -5.31 -23.64 -3.09
CA SER A 704 -4.20 -24.58 -3.36
C SER A 704 -2.82 -23.94 -3.24
N LEU A 705 -2.71 -22.65 -3.56
CA LEU A 705 -1.47 -21.86 -3.51
C LEU A 705 -1.21 -21.19 -2.14
N LEU A 706 -2.08 -21.37 -1.11
CA LEU A 706 -1.88 -20.74 0.20
C LEU A 706 -0.49 -20.97 0.81
N PRO A 707 0.17 -22.14 0.70
CA PRO A 707 1.54 -22.31 1.19
C PRO A 707 2.53 -21.36 0.52
N SER A 708 2.42 -21.14 -0.80
CA SER A 708 3.24 -20.19 -1.55
C SER A 708 2.92 -18.74 -1.18
N TRP A 709 1.64 -18.41 -0.99
CA TRP A 709 1.21 -17.11 -0.50
C TRP A 709 1.80 -16.80 0.87
N TYR A 710 1.69 -17.74 1.81
CA TYR A 710 2.19 -17.56 3.17
C TYR A 710 3.71 -17.38 3.21
N THR A 711 4.43 -18.15 2.39
CA THR A 711 5.89 -18.00 2.21
C THR A 711 6.23 -16.62 1.62
N THR A 712 5.44 -16.12 0.65
CA THR A 712 5.63 -14.79 0.07
C THR A 712 5.40 -13.68 1.10
N PHE A 713 4.39 -13.82 1.96
CA PHE A 713 4.17 -12.89 3.08
C PHE A 713 5.28 -12.94 4.14
N PHE A 714 5.87 -14.10 4.36
CA PHE A 714 7.05 -14.20 5.21
C PHE A 714 8.22 -13.36 4.68
N TYR A 715 8.46 -13.37 3.37
CA TYR A 715 9.46 -12.48 2.77
C TYR A 715 9.10 -11.00 2.93
N ALA A 716 7.84 -10.63 2.67
CA ALA A 716 7.38 -9.26 2.85
C ALA A 716 7.54 -8.79 4.31
N ASN A 717 7.30 -9.68 5.29
CA ASN A 717 7.55 -9.40 6.71
C ASN A 717 9.03 -9.31 7.06
N ARG A 718 9.88 -10.16 6.46
CA ARG A 718 11.30 -10.24 6.80
C ARG A 718 12.14 -9.10 6.21
N ASP A 719 11.89 -8.75 4.95
CA ASP A 719 12.77 -7.85 4.19
C ASP A 719 12.03 -6.79 3.35
N GLY A 720 10.72 -6.63 3.53
CA GLY A 720 9.92 -5.61 2.83
C GLY A 720 9.68 -5.90 1.35
N SER A 721 9.97 -7.10 0.85
CA SER A 721 9.74 -7.49 -0.55
C SER A 721 8.27 -7.35 -0.95
N PRO A 722 7.94 -6.78 -2.13
CA PRO A 722 6.58 -6.75 -2.64
C PRO A 722 6.08 -8.16 -2.97
N ILE A 723 4.76 -8.35 -2.87
CA ILE A 723 4.09 -9.62 -3.15
C ILE A 723 3.77 -9.72 -4.64
N LEU A 724 3.16 -8.70 -5.23
CA LEU A 724 2.99 -8.55 -6.67
C LEU A 724 4.22 -7.82 -7.20
N ARG A 725 5.10 -8.56 -7.89
CA ARG A 725 6.40 -8.02 -8.32
C ARG A 725 6.35 -7.59 -9.78
N PRO A 726 6.50 -6.29 -10.08
CA PRO A 726 6.58 -5.82 -11.47
C PRO A 726 7.86 -6.32 -12.15
N MET A 727 7.88 -6.21 -13.47
CA MET A 727 9.00 -6.71 -14.29
C MET A 727 10.33 -6.08 -13.88
N PHE A 728 10.39 -4.77 -13.65
CA PHE A 728 11.62 -4.09 -13.26
C PHE A 728 12.17 -4.52 -11.89
N TRP A 729 11.30 -4.99 -10.99
CA TRP A 729 11.71 -5.45 -9.67
C TRP A 729 12.37 -6.84 -9.71
N THR A 730 11.84 -7.73 -10.55
CA THR A 730 12.36 -9.11 -10.71
C THR A 730 13.50 -9.20 -11.75
N HIS A 731 13.42 -8.40 -12.81
CA HIS A 731 14.36 -8.38 -13.91
C HIS A 731 14.86 -6.96 -14.19
N PRO A 732 15.67 -6.37 -13.29
CA PRO A 732 16.06 -4.95 -13.33
C PRO A 732 16.89 -4.57 -14.56
N SER A 733 17.46 -5.54 -15.27
CA SER A 733 18.22 -5.34 -16.53
C SER A 733 17.33 -5.25 -17.77
N SER A 734 16.03 -5.59 -17.67
CA SER A 734 15.09 -5.65 -18.80
C SER A 734 14.44 -4.29 -19.08
N GLU A 735 15.02 -3.49 -19.96
CA GLU A 735 14.55 -2.13 -20.26
C GLU A 735 13.11 -2.10 -20.82
N GLY A 736 12.70 -3.10 -21.64
CA GLY A 736 11.34 -3.19 -22.17
C GLY A 736 10.26 -3.48 -21.12
N GLY A 737 10.66 -3.92 -19.91
CA GLY A 737 9.75 -4.22 -18.79
C GLY A 737 9.41 -3.03 -17.90
N LEU A 738 10.02 -1.86 -18.10
CA LEU A 738 9.94 -0.74 -17.15
C LEU A 738 8.55 -0.10 -17.07
N ALA A 739 7.77 -0.16 -18.14
CA ALA A 739 6.41 0.39 -18.20
C ALA A 739 5.31 -0.67 -18.14
N ILE A 740 5.64 -1.95 -17.97
CA ILE A 740 4.67 -3.05 -17.89
C ILE A 740 3.98 -3.02 -16.54
N ASP A 741 2.66 -2.85 -16.53
CA ASP A 741 1.84 -2.63 -15.33
C ASP A 741 0.59 -3.53 -15.22
N ASP A 742 0.41 -4.44 -16.16
CA ASP A 742 -0.77 -5.31 -16.27
C ASP A 742 -0.44 -6.81 -16.13
N GLN A 743 0.81 -7.13 -15.75
CA GLN A 743 1.31 -8.46 -15.40
C GLN A 743 2.34 -8.36 -14.28
N PHE A 744 2.51 -9.45 -13.55
CA PHE A 744 3.40 -9.50 -12.39
C PHE A 744 3.87 -10.92 -12.08
N PHE A 745 4.99 -11.02 -11.37
CA PHE A 745 5.38 -12.26 -10.70
C PHE A 745 4.80 -12.33 -9.29
N LEU A 746 4.28 -13.50 -8.90
CA LEU A 746 3.85 -13.76 -7.53
C LEU A 746 5.07 -14.10 -6.65
N GLY A 747 5.52 -13.17 -5.84
CA GLY A 747 6.66 -13.37 -4.96
C GLY A 747 7.87 -13.98 -5.67
N SER A 748 8.48 -15.00 -5.04
CA SER A 748 9.61 -15.76 -5.57
C SER A 748 9.20 -17.09 -6.22
N THR A 749 7.90 -17.29 -6.50
CA THR A 749 7.36 -18.57 -6.99
C THR A 749 7.71 -18.88 -8.45
N GLY A 750 8.13 -17.87 -9.22
CA GLY A 750 8.28 -17.99 -10.67
C GLY A 750 6.96 -17.99 -11.45
N LEU A 751 5.81 -17.80 -10.77
CA LEU A 751 4.52 -17.63 -11.44
C LEU A 751 4.39 -16.23 -12.03
N LEU A 752 4.35 -16.15 -13.34
CA LEU A 752 4.04 -14.95 -14.12
C LEU A 752 2.56 -14.96 -14.46
N VAL A 753 1.82 -13.98 -13.98
CA VAL A 753 0.37 -13.87 -14.10
C VAL A 753 0.00 -12.67 -14.94
N LYS A 754 -0.88 -12.87 -15.93
CA LYS A 754 -1.45 -11.83 -16.78
C LYS A 754 -2.96 -11.92 -16.73
N PRO A 755 -3.65 -11.19 -15.83
CA PRO A 755 -5.11 -11.18 -15.77
C PRO A 755 -5.75 -10.64 -17.05
N ILE A 756 -6.97 -11.10 -17.35
CA ILE A 756 -7.79 -10.54 -18.41
C ILE A 756 -8.69 -9.45 -17.82
N ALA A 757 -8.47 -8.23 -18.21
CA ALA A 757 -9.22 -7.05 -17.72
C ALA A 757 -9.92 -6.27 -18.85
N GLU A 758 -10.28 -6.96 -19.92
CA GLU A 758 -11.02 -6.42 -21.06
C GLU A 758 -12.19 -7.36 -21.40
N LYS A 759 -13.32 -6.75 -21.79
CA LYS A 759 -14.52 -7.49 -22.22
C LYS A 759 -14.27 -8.27 -23.51
N ASP A 760 -14.89 -9.46 -23.63
CA ASP A 760 -14.86 -10.33 -24.82
C ASP A 760 -13.41 -10.65 -25.27
N LYS A 761 -12.44 -10.65 -24.33
CA LYS A 761 -11.05 -10.95 -24.62
C LYS A 761 -10.73 -12.42 -24.30
N TYR A 762 -10.37 -13.18 -25.34
CA TYR A 762 -10.06 -14.62 -25.26
C TYR A 762 -8.62 -14.97 -25.59
N SER A 763 -7.74 -13.98 -25.69
CA SER A 763 -6.30 -14.12 -25.81
C SER A 763 -5.61 -12.90 -25.21
N THR A 764 -4.36 -13.05 -24.80
CA THR A 764 -3.56 -11.93 -24.26
C THR A 764 -2.09 -12.09 -24.59
N ASP A 765 -1.39 -10.97 -24.63
CA ASP A 765 0.05 -10.91 -24.89
C ASP A 765 0.82 -10.74 -23.58
N ILE A 766 1.68 -11.70 -23.26
CA ILE A 766 2.53 -11.69 -22.06
C ILE A 766 3.95 -11.28 -22.46
N TRP A 767 4.48 -10.26 -21.81
CA TRP A 767 5.88 -9.85 -21.91
C TRP A 767 6.82 -10.85 -21.26
N ILE A 768 7.86 -11.28 -21.96
CA ILE A 768 8.86 -12.22 -21.48
C ILE A 768 10.16 -11.48 -21.12
N PRO A 769 10.53 -11.40 -19.83
CA PRO A 769 11.65 -10.56 -19.40
C PRO A 769 13.04 -11.13 -19.67
N ASP A 770 13.17 -12.46 -19.79
CA ASP A 770 14.45 -13.14 -19.96
C ASP A 770 14.37 -14.33 -20.95
N ASP A 771 15.48 -15.01 -21.16
CA ASP A 771 15.58 -16.11 -22.09
C ASP A 771 15.37 -17.49 -21.46
N GLU A 772 14.88 -17.56 -20.21
CA GLU A 772 14.61 -18.84 -19.55
C GLU A 772 13.43 -19.58 -20.23
N VAL A 773 13.27 -20.86 -19.93
CA VAL A 773 12.12 -21.64 -20.40
C VAL A 773 10.87 -21.28 -19.59
N TYR A 774 9.71 -21.21 -20.26
CA TYR A 774 8.42 -20.97 -19.63
C TYR A 774 7.45 -22.10 -19.94
N TYR A 775 6.65 -22.49 -18.94
CA TYR A 775 5.65 -23.52 -19.03
C TYR A 775 4.27 -22.96 -18.74
N ASP A 776 3.24 -23.37 -19.48
CA ASP A 776 1.86 -23.08 -19.14
C ASP A 776 1.49 -23.79 -17.81
N TYR A 777 0.94 -23.04 -16.85
CA TYR A 777 0.69 -23.53 -15.49
C TYR A 777 -0.31 -24.70 -15.45
N PHE A 778 -1.33 -24.70 -16.32
CA PHE A 778 -2.41 -25.69 -16.29
C PHE A 778 -2.12 -26.93 -17.13
N THR A 779 -1.42 -26.75 -18.24
CA THR A 779 -1.16 -27.84 -19.19
C THR A 779 0.25 -28.42 -19.09
N TYR A 780 1.16 -27.72 -18.39
CA TYR A 780 2.60 -28.04 -18.34
C TYR A 780 3.31 -28.08 -19.69
N LYS A 781 2.67 -27.49 -20.73
CA LYS A 781 3.29 -27.38 -22.05
C LYS A 781 4.40 -26.35 -22.04
N THR A 782 5.50 -26.64 -22.71
CA THR A 782 6.54 -25.63 -22.94
C THR A 782 6.02 -24.57 -23.90
N VAL A 783 6.12 -23.32 -23.50
CA VAL A 783 5.73 -22.17 -24.32
C VAL A 783 6.95 -21.65 -25.05
N LYS A 784 6.82 -21.45 -26.34
CA LYS A 784 7.91 -20.89 -27.16
C LYS A 784 7.98 -19.38 -26.89
N THR A 785 9.02 -18.96 -26.21
CA THR A 785 9.25 -17.57 -25.81
C THR A 785 10.53 -17.00 -26.39
N GLU A 786 10.62 -15.68 -26.47
CA GLU A 786 11.82 -14.92 -26.84
C GLU A 786 11.97 -13.75 -25.88
N GLN A 787 13.14 -13.56 -25.30
CA GLN A 787 13.45 -12.47 -24.40
C GLN A 787 13.13 -11.11 -25.01
N GLY A 788 12.48 -10.22 -24.25
CA GLY A 788 12.12 -8.87 -24.68
C GLY A 788 11.01 -8.84 -25.73
N LYS A 789 10.24 -9.91 -25.88
CA LYS A 789 9.09 -10.03 -26.76
C LYS A 789 7.83 -10.43 -26.01
N HIS A 790 6.70 -10.20 -26.66
CA HIS A 790 5.43 -10.74 -26.20
C HIS A 790 5.18 -12.13 -26.77
N VAL A 791 4.54 -12.98 -26.00
CA VAL A 791 3.96 -14.24 -26.44
C VAL A 791 2.44 -14.19 -26.26
N THR A 792 1.69 -14.54 -27.30
CA THR A 792 0.22 -14.59 -27.21
C THR A 792 -0.21 -15.93 -26.63
N LEU A 793 -1.06 -15.89 -25.60
CA LEU A 793 -1.71 -17.06 -25.00
C LEU A 793 -3.22 -17.00 -25.20
N ASP A 794 -3.82 -18.16 -25.44
CA ASP A 794 -5.27 -18.30 -25.39
C ASP A 794 -5.77 -18.11 -23.95
N ALA A 795 -6.84 -17.37 -23.78
CA ALA A 795 -7.44 -17.03 -22.52
C ALA A 795 -8.99 -17.23 -22.53
N PRO A 796 -9.50 -18.45 -22.80
CA PRO A 796 -10.92 -18.69 -22.71
C PRO A 796 -11.44 -18.32 -21.32
N ILE A 797 -12.76 -18.13 -21.17
CA ILE A 797 -13.36 -17.57 -19.94
C ILE A 797 -13.02 -18.38 -18.69
N ASP A 798 -12.75 -19.66 -18.82
CA ASP A 798 -12.41 -20.58 -17.74
C ASP A 798 -10.90 -20.64 -17.42
N ARG A 799 -10.06 -19.83 -18.10
CA ARG A 799 -8.61 -19.87 -17.92
C ARG A 799 -8.03 -18.51 -17.53
N ILE A 800 -7.14 -18.54 -16.54
CA ILE A 800 -6.29 -17.42 -16.19
C ILE A 800 -4.95 -17.61 -16.93
N PRO A 801 -4.47 -16.65 -17.75
CA PRO A 801 -3.16 -16.73 -18.38
C PRO A 801 -2.04 -16.71 -17.34
N MET A 802 -1.34 -17.84 -17.21
CA MET A 802 -0.29 -18.04 -16.22
C MET A 802 0.84 -18.87 -16.79
N LEU A 803 2.07 -18.40 -16.59
CA LEU A 803 3.28 -19.14 -16.93
C LEU A 803 4.09 -19.46 -15.67
N ILE A 804 4.76 -20.60 -15.68
CA ILE A 804 5.79 -20.93 -14.68
C ILE A 804 7.14 -20.73 -15.36
N ARG A 805 7.97 -19.84 -14.83
CA ARG A 805 9.36 -19.68 -15.26
C ARG A 805 10.20 -20.89 -14.79
N GLY A 806 11.05 -21.41 -15.65
CA GLY A 806 11.99 -22.49 -15.29
C GLY A 806 12.90 -22.09 -14.13
N GLY A 807 13.32 -23.08 -13.35
CA GLY A 807 14.19 -22.89 -12.19
C GLY A 807 13.47 -22.65 -10.86
N HIS A 808 12.16 -22.88 -10.79
CA HIS A 808 11.38 -22.63 -9.55
C HIS A 808 10.67 -23.87 -9.01
N ILE A 809 10.46 -23.90 -7.70
CA ILE A 809 9.68 -24.94 -7.00
C ILE A 809 8.54 -24.27 -6.25
N ILE A 810 7.30 -24.57 -6.64
CA ILE A 810 6.06 -24.03 -6.07
C ILE A 810 5.51 -25.04 -5.06
N THR A 811 5.14 -24.57 -3.88
CA THR A 811 4.52 -25.38 -2.84
C THR A 811 3.01 -25.18 -2.85
N ARG A 812 2.23 -26.25 -2.82
CA ARG A 812 0.78 -26.16 -2.77
C ARG A 812 0.14 -27.32 -1.98
N ARG A 813 -1.16 -27.18 -1.69
CA ARG A 813 -2.03 -28.20 -1.11
C ARG A 813 -3.19 -28.46 -2.06
N ASP A 814 -3.34 -29.69 -2.52
CA ASP A 814 -4.28 -30.01 -3.61
C ASP A 814 -5.66 -30.47 -3.13
N ILE A 815 -5.85 -30.69 -1.82
CA ILE A 815 -7.12 -31.15 -1.27
C ILE A 815 -8.04 -29.95 -1.01
N PRO A 816 -9.18 -29.81 -1.72
CA PRO A 816 -10.08 -28.70 -1.45
C PRO A 816 -10.76 -28.87 -0.09
N ARG A 817 -10.69 -27.84 0.73
CA ARG A 817 -11.40 -27.75 2.03
C ARG A 817 -12.34 -26.56 2.01
N ARG A 818 -13.22 -26.46 2.99
CA ARG A 818 -14.17 -25.34 3.10
C ARG A 818 -13.53 -24.05 3.63
N SER A 819 -12.38 -24.17 4.31
CA SER A 819 -11.60 -23.03 4.86
C SER A 819 -10.12 -23.35 4.95
N SER A 820 -9.24 -22.34 5.05
CA SER A 820 -7.79 -22.49 5.21
C SER A 820 -7.41 -23.24 6.48
N ALA A 821 -8.12 -22.99 7.58
CA ALA A 821 -7.88 -23.64 8.87
C ALA A 821 -7.97 -25.18 8.79
N LEU A 822 -8.86 -25.70 7.92
CA LEU A 822 -9.01 -27.14 7.72
C LEU A 822 -7.95 -27.73 6.80
N MET A 823 -7.18 -26.92 6.07
CA MET A 823 -6.07 -27.34 5.23
C MET A 823 -4.74 -27.44 6.00
N ARG A 824 -4.67 -26.91 7.22
CA ARG A 824 -3.44 -26.69 7.98
C ARG A 824 -2.55 -27.93 8.10
N PHE A 825 -3.12 -29.12 8.17
CA PHE A 825 -2.41 -30.38 8.30
C PHE A 825 -2.52 -31.30 7.07
N ASP A 826 -3.01 -30.79 5.94
CA ASP A 826 -3.00 -31.54 4.68
C ASP A 826 -1.57 -31.63 4.12
N ASP A 827 -1.27 -32.74 3.45
CA ASP A 827 0.01 -32.98 2.81
C ASP A 827 0.29 -32.02 1.65
N TYR A 828 1.56 -31.80 1.37
CA TYR A 828 2.05 -30.88 0.35
C TYR A 828 2.29 -31.59 -0.98
N THR A 829 2.08 -30.82 -2.06
CA THR A 829 2.55 -31.09 -3.42
C THR A 829 3.62 -30.06 -3.79
N LEU A 830 4.74 -30.52 -4.35
CA LEU A 830 5.73 -29.63 -4.97
C LEU A 830 5.56 -29.67 -6.48
N VAL A 831 5.53 -28.48 -7.12
CA VAL A 831 5.54 -28.34 -8.58
C VAL A 831 6.88 -27.69 -8.95
N ILE A 832 7.69 -28.43 -9.67
CA ILE A 832 9.06 -28.07 -10.03
C ILE A 832 9.10 -27.74 -11.52
N SER A 833 9.39 -26.50 -11.89
CA SER A 833 9.65 -26.12 -13.27
C SER A 833 11.15 -26.14 -13.52
N VAL A 834 11.58 -27.03 -14.39
CA VAL A 834 13.01 -27.25 -14.65
C VAL A 834 13.56 -26.13 -15.53
N SER A 835 14.69 -25.54 -15.12
CA SER A 835 15.42 -24.54 -15.91
C SER A 835 16.14 -25.17 -17.13
N LYS A 836 16.69 -24.33 -18.00
CA LYS A 836 17.59 -24.77 -19.11
C LYS A 836 18.78 -25.60 -18.62
N ASN A 837 19.20 -25.39 -17.35
CA ASN A 837 20.33 -26.12 -16.74
C ASN A 837 19.88 -27.36 -15.96
N ASN A 838 18.64 -27.78 -16.04
CA ASN A 838 18.04 -28.87 -15.25
C ASN A 838 18.13 -28.61 -13.72
N GLU A 839 17.92 -27.38 -13.30
CA GLU A 839 17.96 -26.94 -11.89
C GLU A 839 16.64 -26.27 -11.52
N ALA A 840 16.33 -26.25 -10.21
CA ALA A 840 15.24 -25.44 -9.65
C ALA A 840 15.46 -25.23 -8.15
N GLU A 841 14.99 -24.10 -7.64
CA GLU A 841 14.95 -23.78 -6.23
C GLU A 841 13.56 -23.29 -5.79
N GLY A 842 13.24 -23.48 -4.53
CA GLY A 842 12.05 -22.94 -3.90
C GLY A 842 12.08 -23.09 -2.41
N GLU A 843 11.15 -22.42 -1.73
CA GLU A 843 11.11 -22.42 -0.27
C GLU A 843 9.69 -22.62 0.24
N LEU A 844 9.58 -23.06 1.48
CA LEU A 844 8.32 -23.17 2.24
C LEU A 844 8.56 -22.68 3.66
N TYR A 845 7.87 -21.60 4.01
CA TYR A 845 7.72 -21.16 5.39
C TYR A 845 6.32 -21.47 5.89
N VAL A 846 6.21 -22.02 7.09
CA VAL A 846 4.92 -22.28 7.76
C VAL A 846 5.08 -22.25 9.27
N ASP A 847 4.14 -21.59 9.95
CA ASP A 847 3.96 -21.57 11.40
C ASP A 847 2.51 -21.97 11.75
N ASP A 848 2.04 -21.67 12.94
CA ASP A 848 0.66 -22.01 13.34
C ASP A 848 -0.42 -21.15 12.66
N GLY A 849 -0.02 -20.13 11.91
CA GLY A 849 -0.93 -19.22 11.19
C GLY A 849 -1.80 -18.34 12.09
N ASP A 850 -1.47 -18.16 13.37
CA ASP A 850 -2.35 -17.51 14.35
C ASP A 850 -1.60 -16.70 15.42
N SER A 851 -0.60 -17.32 16.07
CA SER A 851 0.09 -16.73 17.21
C SER A 851 1.42 -16.05 16.84
N TYR A 852 2.09 -15.49 17.86
CA TYR A 852 3.46 -15.00 17.75
C TYR A 852 4.52 -16.04 18.13
N ASP A 853 4.15 -17.32 18.32
CA ASP A 853 5.06 -18.39 18.69
C ASP A 853 6.20 -18.60 17.69
N TYR A 854 6.03 -18.13 16.44
CA TYR A 854 7.09 -18.15 15.44
C TYR A 854 8.32 -17.32 15.85
N LEU A 855 8.15 -16.25 16.65
CA LEU A 855 9.26 -15.47 17.21
C LEU A 855 10.12 -16.29 18.18
N GLU A 856 9.54 -17.37 18.77
CA GLU A 856 10.21 -18.34 19.63
C GLU A 856 10.70 -19.58 18.87
N GLY A 857 10.76 -19.50 17.52
CA GLY A 857 11.26 -20.58 16.68
C GLY A 857 10.26 -21.69 16.37
N GLN A 858 8.95 -21.50 16.70
CA GLN A 858 7.90 -22.48 16.42
C GLN A 858 7.41 -22.38 14.97
N TYR A 859 8.31 -22.65 14.02
CA TYR A 859 8.02 -22.65 12.58
C TYR A 859 8.86 -23.71 11.84
N ILE A 860 8.42 -24.04 10.62
CA ILE A 860 9.14 -24.86 9.65
C ILE A 860 9.53 -23.91 8.50
N TYR A 861 10.84 -23.88 8.18
CA TYR A 861 11.33 -23.13 7.03
C TYR A 861 12.26 -24.03 6.22
N ARG A 862 11.80 -24.40 5.01
CA ARG A 862 12.50 -25.36 4.15
C ARG A 862 12.99 -24.70 2.88
N LYS A 863 14.21 -25.07 2.45
CA LYS A 863 14.74 -24.84 1.11
C LYS A 863 14.69 -26.14 0.33
N PHE A 864 14.12 -26.11 -0.85
CA PHE A 864 14.10 -27.19 -1.83
C PHE A 864 15.08 -26.85 -2.95
N THR A 865 15.90 -27.80 -3.38
CA THR A 865 16.88 -27.61 -4.45
C THR A 865 16.88 -28.82 -5.36
N LEU A 866 16.65 -28.60 -6.65
CA LEU A 866 16.86 -29.57 -7.72
C LEU A 866 18.20 -29.27 -8.40
N THR A 867 19.08 -30.26 -8.43
CA THR A 867 20.26 -30.31 -9.30
C THR A 867 20.04 -31.37 -10.36
N PRO A 868 20.89 -31.51 -11.41
CA PRO A 868 20.71 -32.55 -12.42
C PRO A 868 20.59 -33.98 -11.85
N ASN A 869 21.17 -34.27 -10.71
CA ASN A 869 21.22 -35.60 -10.12
C ASN A 869 20.44 -35.80 -8.83
N VAL A 870 20.03 -34.71 -8.14
CA VAL A 870 19.42 -34.81 -6.81
C VAL A 870 18.37 -33.70 -6.60
N LEU A 871 17.20 -34.12 -6.14
CA LEU A 871 16.25 -33.21 -5.50
C LEU A 871 16.38 -33.34 -3.99
N SER A 872 16.51 -32.24 -3.27
CA SER A 872 16.72 -32.24 -1.82
C SER A 872 15.90 -31.20 -1.08
N SER A 873 15.67 -31.43 0.21
CA SER A 873 15.12 -30.47 1.15
C SER A 873 16.02 -30.36 2.38
N THR A 874 16.33 -29.12 2.73
CA THR A 874 17.12 -28.77 3.92
C THR A 874 16.40 -27.66 4.73
N ASP A 875 16.79 -27.51 6.01
CA ASP A 875 16.35 -26.32 6.75
C ASP A 875 16.97 -25.08 6.09
N ALA A 876 16.16 -24.07 5.78
CA ALA A 876 16.59 -22.89 5.00
C ALA A 876 17.59 -22.00 5.76
N GLU A 877 17.58 -22.05 7.10
CA GLU A 877 18.49 -21.31 7.99
C GLU A 877 19.61 -22.19 8.55
N GLY A 878 19.66 -23.48 8.18
CA GLY A 878 20.64 -24.40 8.69
C GLY A 878 20.47 -24.77 10.17
N ARG A 879 19.26 -24.58 10.73
CA ARG A 879 18.97 -24.86 12.13
C ARG A 879 19.02 -26.35 12.41
N ASP A 880 19.52 -26.70 13.58
CA ASP A 880 19.35 -28.05 14.11
C ASP A 880 17.97 -28.18 14.76
N THR A 881 16.97 -28.53 13.95
CA THR A 881 15.56 -28.64 14.36
C THR A 881 15.36 -29.65 15.51
N LYS A 882 16.30 -30.58 15.74
CA LYS A 882 16.28 -31.54 16.87
C LYS A 882 16.51 -30.86 18.22
N LYS A 883 17.14 -29.68 18.23
CA LYS A 883 17.36 -28.88 19.45
C LYS A 883 16.18 -27.99 19.81
N ILE A 884 15.21 -27.77 18.91
CA ILE A 884 14.03 -26.99 19.18
C ILE A 884 13.05 -27.81 20.00
N LYS A 885 12.68 -27.32 21.19
CA LYS A 885 11.64 -27.96 22.01
C LYS A 885 10.28 -27.70 21.31
N PRO A 886 9.62 -28.73 20.73
CA PRO A 886 8.45 -28.50 19.92
C PRO A 886 7.24 -28.17 20.79
N GLY A 887 6.54 -27.06 20.43
CA GLY A 887 5.22 -26.72 20.92
C GLY A 887 4.14 -27.68 20.37
N LYS A 888 2.87 -27.40 20.68
CA LYS A 888 1.74 -28.23 20.27
C LYS A 888 1.64 -28.35 18.76
N TRP A 889 1.80 -27.23 18.04
CA TRP A 889 1.68 -27.17 16.59
C TRP A 889 2.82 -27.92 15.89
N LEU A 890 4.09 -27.69 16.24
CA LEU A 890 5.22 -28.42 15.67
C LEU A 890 5.13 -29.94 15.89
N LYS A 891 4.52 -30.38 17.02
CA LYS A 891 4.27 -31.81 17.25
C LYS A 891 3.26 -32.38 16.25
N ALA A 892 2.18 -31.64 15.95
CA ALA A 892 1.17 -32.04 14.99
C ALA A 892 1.71 -32.06 13.56
N MET A 893 2.61 -31.13 13.22
CA MET A 893 3.25 -31.07 11.90
C MET A 893 4.20 -32.24 11.57
N ARG A 894 4.57 -33.07 12.57
CA ARG A 894 5.40 -34.23 12.32
C ARG A 894 4.76 -35.29 11.42
N ASP A 895 3.44 -35.30 11.34
CA ASP A 895 2.68 -36.25 10.52
C ASP A 895 2.24 -35.67 9.18
N VAL A 896 2.73 -34.47 8.83
CA VAL A 896 2.48 -33.81 7.54
C VAL A 896 3.64 -34.11 6.59
N HIS A 897 3.31 -34.53 5.37
CA HIS A 897 4.28 -35.00 4.40
C HIS A 897 4.26 -34.18 3.10
N VAL A 898 5.37 -34.28 2.36
CA VAL A 898 5.35 -34.08 0.91
C VAL A 898 5.00 -35.41 0.29
N GLN A 899 3.78 -35.51 -0.27
CA GLN A 899 3.25 -36.77 -0.82
C GLN A 899 3.39 -36.86 -2.32
N LYS A 900 3.45 -35.73 -3.00
CA LYS A 900 3.44 -35.67 -4.44
C LYS A 900 4.45 -34.61 -4.93
N ILE A 901 5.19 -34.97 -5.95
CA ILE A 901 6.10 -34.05 -6.63
C ILE A 901 5.80 -34.11 -8.13
N ILE A 902 5.57 -32.97 -8.75
CA ILE A 902 5.36 -32.83 -10.19
C ILE A 902 6.57 -32.11 -10.76
N VAL A 903 7.29 -32.74 -11.68
CA VAL A 903 8.46 -32.15 -12.34
C VAL A 903 8.05 -31.82 -13.76
N VAL A 904 7.98 -30.53 -14.07
CA VAL A 904 7.58 -29.98 -15.37
C VAL A 904 8.82 -29.67 -16.21
N GLY A 905 8.90 -30.21 -17.42
CA GLY A 905 10.06 -30.10 -18.29
C GLY A 905 11.12 -31.14 -17.97
N GLY A 906 12.36 -30.89 -18.43
CA GLY A 906 13.48 -31.80 -18.24
C GLY A 906 13.60 -32.85 -19.37
N THR A 907 14.71 -33.59 -19.37
CA THR A 907 15.01 -34.57 -20.42
C THR A 907 14.33 -35.91 -20.13
N PRO A 908 13.77 -36.58 -21.15
CA PRO A 908 13.20 -37.91 -20.99
C PRO A 908 14.16 -38.92 -20.35
N ASP A 909 15.47 -38.79 -20.60
CA ASP A 909 16.50 -39.70 -20.09
C ASP A 909 16.57 -39.69 -18.54
N VAL A 910 16.22 -38.53 -17.92
CA VAL A 910 16.21 -38.40 -16.46
C VAL A 910 14.89 -38.89 -15.88
N TRP A 911 13.76 -38.54 -16.48
CA TRP A 911 12.43 -38.67 -15.86
C TRP A 911 11.59 -39.82 -16.37
N ASN A 912 11.91 -40.42 -17.55
CA ASN A 912 11.22 -41.59 -18.09
C ASN A 912 11.72 -42.90 -17.38
N ARG A 913 11.35 -42.99 -16.09
CA ARG A 913 11.68 -44.16 -15.23
C ARG A 913 10.43 -44.56 -14.42
N LYS A 914 10.46 -45.76 -13.84
CA LYS A 914 9.32 -46.28 -13.06
C LYS A 914 9.37 -45.88 -11.60
N GLU A 915 10.56 -45.67 -11.06
CA GLU A 915 10.76 -45.31 -9.64
C GLU A 915 12.04 -44.50 -9.43
N VAL A 916 12.07 -43.78 -8.31
CA VAL A 916 13.22 -43.05 -7.78
C VAL A 916 13.52 -43.48 -6.35
N GLN A 917 14.80 -43.33 -5.93
CA GLN A 917 15.22 -43.62 -4.57
C GLN A 917 15.07 -42.41 -3.66
N VAL A 918 14.25 -42.53 -2.60
CA VAL A 918 14.02 -41.49 -1.58
C VAL A 918 14.83 -41.83 -0.35
N GLN A 919 15.53 -40.87 0.19
CA GLN A 919 16.32 -41.00 1.43
C GLN A 919 15.90 -39.93 2.42
N SER A 920 15.54 -40.33 3.64
CA SER A 920 15.26 -39.42 4.77
C SER A 920 15.59 -40.08 6.08
N GLU A 921 16.21 -39.38 7.02
CA GLU A 921 16.56 -39.85 8.39
C GLU A 921 17.26 -41.24 8.43
N GLY A 922 18.16 -41.47 7.48
CA GLY A 922 18.90 -42.75 7.40
C GLY A 922 18.09 -43.94 6.83
N ARG A 923 16.85 -43.70 6.38
CA ARG A 923 15.99 -44.67 5.69
C ARG A 923 16.03 -44.44 4.19
N THR A 924 15.91 -45.51 3.39
CA THR A 924 15.82 -45.43 1.95
C THR A 924 14.63 -46.27 1.48
N TRP A 925 13.86 -45.75 0.53
CA TRP A 925 12.74 -46.45 -0.11
C TRP A 925 12.54 -45.99 -1.54
N SER A 926 11.77 -46.74 -2.33
CA SER A 926 11.39 -46.34 -3.69
C SER A 926 10.07 -45.61 -3.71
N ALA A 927 9.95 -44.56 -4.56
CA ALA A 927 8.73 -43.90 -4.90
C ALA A 927 8.45 -44.07 -6.41
N ASN A 928 7.14 -44.25 -6.75
CA ASN A 928 6.72 -44.47 -8.13
C ASN A 928 6.77 -43.19 -8.95
N VAL A 929 7.19 -43.31 -10.21
CA VAL A 929 7.21 -42.20 -11.18
C VAL A 929 6.28 -42.55 -12.34
N ASP A 930 5.34 -41.65 -12.61
CA ASP A 930 4.47 -41.67 -13.78
C ASP A 930 4.95 -40.56 -14.74
N TYR A 931 5.57 -40.92 -15.85
CA TYR A 931 6.06 -40.00 -16.85
C TYR A 931 5.03 -39.76 -17.94
N HIS A 932 4.82 -38.49 -18.30
CA HIS A 932 3.87 -38.06 -19.30
C HIS A 932 4.60 -37.30 -20.42
N ALA A 933 4.33 -37.69 -21.67
CA ALA A 933 4.86 -37.05 -22.86
C ALA A 933 3.77 -37.03 -23.92
N ALA A 934 3.00 -35.97 -23.97
CA ALA A 934 1.92 -35.80 -24.94
C ALA A 934 1.71 -34.33 -25.29
N ASP A 935 1.40 -34.04 -26.52
CA ASP A 935 0.95 -32.72 -27.02
C ASP A 935 1.92 -31.55 -26.66
N GLY A 936 3.23 -31.81 -26.55
CA GLY A 936 4.22 -30.78 -26.14
C GLY A 936 4.32 -30.53 -24.62
N ALA A 937 3.60 -31.31 -23.82
CA ALA A 937 3.78 -31.36 -22.37
C ALA A 937 4.70 -32.54 -22.02
N TYR A 938 5.72 -32.24 -21.22
CA TYR A 938 6.68 -33.22 -20.67
C TYR A 938 6.75 -33.05 -19.18
N TYR A 939 6.24 -34.01 -18.42
CA TYR A 939 6.31 -33.94 -16.95
C TYR A 939 6.31 -35.33 -16.31
N ALA A 940 6.89 -35.39 -15.11
CA ALA A 940 6.90 -36.58 -14.29
C ALA A 940 6.14 -36.34 -12.98
N VAL A 941 5.35 -37.32 -12.55
CA VAL A 941 4.66 -37.29 -11.28
C VAL A 941 5.25 -38.35 -10.36
N ILE A 942 5.91 -37.93 -9.30
CA ILE A 942 6.42 -38.80 -8.25
C ILE A 942 5.32 -38.89 -7.17
N ASN A 943 4.75 -40.08 -7.04
CA ASN A 943 3.64 -40.34 -6.13
C ASN A 943 4.12 -41.07 -4.86
N ARG A 944 3.43 -40.81 -3.73
CA ARG A 944 3.71 -41.48 -2.44
C ARG A 944 5.15 -41.28 -1.99
N VAL A 945 5.65 -40.06 -2.17
CA VAL A 945 7.01 -39.71 -1.73
C VAL A 945 7.17 -39.97 -0.22
N GLY A 946 6.17 -39.54 0.59
CA GLY A 946 6.02 -39.89 2.02
C GLY A 946 7.13 -39.34 2.91
N VAL A 947 7.81 -38.26 2.49
CA VAL A 947 8.81 -37.57 3.31
C VAL A 947 8.12 -36.54 4.20
N ARG A 948 8.56 -36.43 5.47
CA ARG A 948 8.04 -35.43 6.39
C ARG A 948 8.47 -34.03 5.96
N VAL A 949 7.55 -33.08 5.96
CA VAL A 949 7.81 -31.70 5.51
C VAL A 949 8.88 -31.00 6.35
N GLY A 950 8.95 -31.29 7.65
CA GLY A 950 9.91 -30.67 8.58
C GLY A 950 11.30 -31.29 8.61
N GLU A 951 11.56 -32.35 7.84
CA GLU A 951 12.81 -33.13 7.89
C GLU A 951 13.66 -32.90 6.63
N ASN A 952 14.98 -33.20 6.77
CA ASN A 952 15.88 -33.23 5.63
C ASN A 952 15.67 -34.53 4.86
N TRP A 953 15.61 -34.46 3.53
CA TRP A 953 15.46 -35.59 2.65
C TRP A 953 16.12 -35.35 1.29
N SER A 954 16.34 -36.39 0.55
CA SER A 954 16.83 -36.33 -0.83
C SER A 954 16.20 -37.41 -1.70
N ILE A 955 16.09 -37.11 -2.99
CA ILE A 955 15.67 -38.06 -4.02
C ILE A 955 16.78 -38.10 -5.08
N LYS A 956 17.32 -39.26 -5.31
CA LYS A 956 18.34 -39.48 -6.34
C LYS A 956 17.71 -39.70 -7.70
N LEU A 957 18.28 -39.05 -8.70
CA LEU A 957 17.80 -38.98 -10.09
C LEU A 957 18.76 -39.68 -11.06
N ASP A 958 19.84 -40.30 -10.54
CA ASP A 958 20.87 -41.06 -11.28
C ASP A 958 20.61 -42.57 -11.27
#